data_5384d4a47d95ed241970e0614c2111d7
#
_entry.id   5384d4a47d95ed241970e0614c2111d7
#
_cell.length_a   1.000
_cell.length_b   1.000
_cell.length_c   1.000
_cell.angle_alpha   90.00
_cell.angle_beta   90.00
_cell.angle_gamma   90.00
#
_symmetry.space_group_name_H-M   'P 1'
#
loop_
_entity.id
_entity.type
_entity.pdbx_description
1 polymer ?
#
loop_
_entity_poly.entity_id
_entity_poly.type
_entity_poly.pdbx_seq_one_letter_code
_entity_poly.pdbx_strand_id
1 'polypeptide(L)'
;MELRAVSARAGLSTAGMTLCAAAVLTACGGGGGGEPVPVTPPVVVVTPTSAPAVAVKSSLPYRVSGGSALVEIVMPADIKTGETLAVTVNGTDVSAVFKDGTTAGTKIGLVTGLKDGDNALSAKVGSSAASALTLTNYPIAGPISSGPQVSPFICQTATLNLPDGTKLVANATDPNCSAQTNVQYSYRTTGEVFKPLTDTKTIPADVKMIKNAAGALVPYIVRVETTTIDRGIAQITMLFDPTKDVEPTPTTPPKNWNKRLVYGHGTGCVGGWYIQGGVFGYNPMNDTWLSRGYAVANNTLNHPTNACNNVLSGEAASMTKEYFIKRFGAPVYTISTGTSGGAIASLQLGDMFPGLFDGALIDATFPDVITIAQSGADAHLLSNYFASSLPSAASFTPAQKATLSGYAAEITLVANGNQMGRTDPVPGRTAPTFAGVGNYAAAVWNAVVPVSLRYDPNASPPNFAGARPTIFDIGSNVYGKGPNPLDPSGKTTIGLRTYDNVGVQYGLSALNSGAITVTQFLDLNANVGGFDTDSNPVVSRTVGNADAILRANQSGLLLHGGGGLSSIPILDVSNIYGEDTSNYHMQWEHFAARERVLQANGNADNYVMWRGGPGTAPTAANPNAPIAALSANSIAAFEKWMEAIAADKTADAQRTKVIRNRPADVTDGCFDKSTVPQFIAEKQTMGTSGSQCNILWPSYRFPRMEAGGPLASNNLKCQLKPVDLADYKVTLNAADLSRLRTIFPGGVCDFSKPGVNFTKVVPWASFGPSKVNLVFDVTK
;
A
#
# COMPACT_ATOMS: atom_id res chain seq x y z
N MET A 1 -31.59 19.25 -32.99
CA MET A 1 -30.38 19.70 -33.68
C MET A 1 -29.35 18.62 -33.53
N GLU A 2 -29.21 17.80 -34.55
CA GLU A 2 -28.39 16.58 -34.55
C GLU A 2 -26.89 16.92 -34.56
N LEU A 3 -26.11 16.21 -33.78
CA LEU A 3 -24.66 16.17 -33.95
C LEU A 3 -24.23 14.72 -34.20
N ARG A 4 -23.73 14.53 -35.39
CA ARG A 4 -23.23 13.27 -35.94
C ARG A 4 -22.02 12.75 -35.17
N ALA A 5 -22.06 11.45 -34.86
CA ALA A 5 -20.91 10.67 -34.43
C ALA A 5 -19.97 10.43 -35.62
N VAL A 6 -18.68 10.71 -35.44
CA VAL A 6 -17.60 10.31 -36.32
C VAL A 6 -16.89 9.11 -35.72
N SER A 7 -17.07 7.94 -36.31
CA SER A 7 -16.34 6.72 -35.98
C SER A 7 -15.03 6.68 -36.76
N ALA A 8 -13.91 6.72 -36.07
CA ALA A 8 -12.60 6.42 -36.67
C ALA A 8 -12.35 4.89 -36.54
N ARG A 9 -12.44 4.21 -37.67
CA ARG A 9 -11.95 2.83 -37.82
C ARG A 9 -10.43 2.87 -38.04
N ALA A 10 -9.67 2.31 -37.12
CA ALA A 10 -8.27 1.97 -37.35
C ALA A 10 -8.22 0.64 -38.13
N GLY A 11 -7.70 0.70 -39.35
CA GLY A 11 -7.50 -0.49 -40.18
C GLY A 11 -6.24 -1.22 -39.77
N LEU A 12 -6.36 -2.51 -39.45
CA LEU A 12 -5.23 -3.44 -39.41
C LEU A 12 -4.81 -3.74 -40.86
N SER A 13 -3.57 -3.41 -41.21
CA SER A 13 -2.94 -3.88 -42.42
C SER A 13 -2.30 -5.24 -42.15
N THR A 14 -2.89 -6.30 -42.68
CA THR A 14 -2.27 -7.60 -42.81
C THR A 14 -1.30 -7.56 -43.99
N ALA A 15 -0.01 -7.67 -43.72
CA ALA A 15 1.01 -7.89 -44.74
C ALA A 15 0.92 -9.35 -45.21
N GLY A 16 0.41 -9.54 -46.42
CA GLY A 16 0.35 -10.84 -47.08
C GLY A 16 1.76 -11.26 -47.56
N MET A 17 2.17 -12.46 -47.22
CA MET A 17 3.30 -13.16 -47.83
C MET A 17 2.95 -13.55 -49.26
N THR A 18 3.60 -12.96 -50.24
CA THR A 18 3.52 -13.37 -51.64
C THR A 18 4.50 -14.51 -51.87
N LEU A 19 3.95 -15.72 -52.09
CA LEU A 19 4.72 -16.84 -52.63
C LEU A 19 4.95 -16.58 -54.13
N CYS A 20 6.21 -16.39 -54.54
CA CYS A 20 6.59 -16.50 -55.96
C CYS A 20 6.77 -17.96 -56.35
N ALA A 21 5.78 -18.47 -57.05
CA ALA A 21 5.90 -19.74 -57.77
C ALA A 21 6.67 -19.48 -59.09
N ALA A 22 7.86 -20.07 -59.22
CA ALA A 22 8.63 -20.05 -60.45
C ALA A 22 8.06 -21.11 -61.41
N ALA A 23 7.46 -20.70 -62.52
CA ALA A 23 7.07 -21.58 -63.59
C ALA A 23 8.28 -21.95 -64.45
N VAL A 24 8.54 -23.24 -64.57
CA VAL A 24 9.56 -23.80 -65.50
C VAL A 24 8.93 -23.91 -66.88
N LEU A 25 9.38 -23.11 -67.84
CA LEU A 25 9.09 -23.27 -69.26
C LEU A 25 10.20 -24.13 -69.88
N THR A 26 9.87 -25.35 -70.30
CA THR A 26 10.70 -26.18 -71.18
C THR A 26 10.56 -25.72 -72.59
N ALA A 27 11.70 -25.28 -73.16
CA ALA A 27 11.82 -25.13 -74.63
C ALA A 27 12.94 -26.06 -75.08
N CYS A 28 12.61 -27.01 -75.97
CA CYS A 28 13.54 -27.80 -76.72
C CYS A 28 14.16 -27.03 -77.88
N GLY A 29 15.44 -27.19 -78.10
CA GLY A 29 16.01 -26.92 -79.44
C GLY A 29 17.48 -26.60 -79.46
N GLY A 30 18.32 -27.45 -79.95
CA GLY A 30 19.50 -27.13 -80.78
C GLY A 30 20.86 -27.25 -80.10
N GLY A 31 21.64 -28.14 -80.55
CA GLY A 31 22.99 -28.52 -80.11
C GLY A 31 24.03 -27.42 -80.33
N GLY A 32 25.06 -27.48 -79.49
CA GLY A 32 26.33 -26.75 -79.60
C GLY A 32 27.18 -27.10 -78.42
N GLY A 33 28.35 -27.77 -78.68
CA GLY A 33 29.33 -28.17 -77.66
C GLY A 33 29.86 -26.96 -76.87
N GLY A 34 29.69 -26.98 -75.57
CA GLY A 34 30.25 -26.06 -74.63
C GLY A 34 30.86 -26.81 -73.45
N GLU A 35 32.03 -26.38 -73.03
CA GLU A 35 32.76 -26.93 -71.90
C GLU A 35 31.91 -27.02 -70.61
N PRO A 36 32.24 -27.98 -69.72
CA PRO A 36 31.42 -28.09 -68.46
C PRO A 36 31.65 -26.86 -67.59
N VAL A 37 30.57 -26.11 -67.39
CA VAL A 37 30.51 -25.02 -66.38
C VAL A 37 30.70 -25.66 -65.01
N PRO A 38 31.61 -25.12 -64.15
CA PRO A 38 31.77 -25.65 -62.81
C PRO A 38 30.46 -25.44 -62.02
N VAL A 39 29.86 -26.56 -61.59
CA VAL A 39 28.69 -26.54 -60.69
C VAL A 39 29.16 -26.00 -59.34
N THR A 40 28.85 -24.76 -59.04
CA THR A 40 29.00 -24.21 -57.68
C THR A 40 28.14 -25.05 -56.74
N PRO A 41 28.70 -25.61 -55.66
CA PRO A 41 27.91 -26.39 -54.70
C PRO A 41 26.80 -25.48 -54.15
N PRO A 42 25.60 -26.05 -53.85
CA PRO A 42 24.52 -25.27 -53.32
C PRO A 42 24.96 -24.59 -52.04
N VAL A 43 24.82 -23.26 -51.99
CA VAL A 43 25.04 -22.48 -50.77
C VAL A 43 24.02 -22.97 -49.77
N VAL A 44 24.44 -23.73 -48.78
CA VAL A 44 23.62 -24.12 -47.65
C VAL A 44 23.32 -22.84 -46.88
N VAL A 45 22.15 -22.25 -47.08
CA VAL A 45 21.68 -21.14 -46.28
C VAL A 45 21.37 -21.67 -44.90
N VAL A 46 22.32 -21.55 -44.00
CA VAL A 46 22.13 -21.90 -42.60
C VAL A 46 21.29 -20.79 -41.96
N THR A 47 20.02 -21.10 -41.70
CA THR A 47 19.18 -20.19 -40.94
C THR A 47 19.83 -19.94 -39.57
N PRO A 48 20.06 -18.67 -39.17
CA PRO A 48 20.61 -18.38 -37.85
C PRO A 48 19.61 -18.76 -36.74
N THR A 49 20.13 -19.17 -35.59
CA THR A 49 19.32 -19.44 -34.38
C THR A 49 18.53 -18.19 -33.98
N SER A 50 17.33 -18.40 -33.46
CA SER A 50 16.49 -17.30 -32.96
C SER A 50 17.15 -16.62 -31.76
N ALA A 51 16.86 -15.34 -31.54
CA ALA A 51 17.37 -14.59 -30.37
C ALA A 51 16.76 -15.11 -29.05
N PRO A 52 17.56 -15.23 -27.97
CA PRO A 52 17.03 -15.62 -26.67
C PRO A 52 16.12 -14.53 -26.09
N ALA A 53 15.12 -14.89 -25.27
CA ALA A 53 14.35 -13.89 -24.51
C ALA A 53 14.99 -13.64 -23.15
N VAL A 54 15.06 -12.38 -22.72
CA VAL A 54 15.71 -11.94 -21.48
C VAL A 54 14.71 -11.25 -20.57
N ALA A 55 14.66 -11.63 -19.30
CA ALA A 55 13.79 -11.02 -18.31
C ALA A 55 14.50 -10.86 -16.95
N VAL A 56 14.24 -9.74 -16.26
CA VAL A 56 14.61 -9.58 -14.86
C VAL A 56 13.56 -10.25 -13.99
N LYS A 57 13.99 -11.07 -13.05
CA LYS A 57 13.10 -11.80 -12.12
C LYS A 57 13.03 -11.18 -10.74
N SER A 58 14.01 -10.35 -10.37
CA SER A 58 14.08 -9.75 -9.04
C SER A 58 13.31 -8.45 -8.94
N SER A 59 13.19 -7.69 -10.03
CA SER A 59 12.52 -6.39 -10.11
C SER A 59 12.12 -6.08 -11.56
N LEU A 60 11.68 -4.84 -11.81
CA LEU A 60 11.57 -4.33 -13.18
C LEU A 60 12.95 -3.87 -13.68
N PRO A 61 13.26 -4.00 -15.00
CA PRO A 61 14.59 -3.68 -15.52
C PRO A 61 15.06 -2.25 -15.20
N TYR A 62 14.13 -1.30 -15.13
CA TYR A 62 14.39 0.12 -14.85
C TYR A 62 14.28 0.48 -13.34
N ARG A 63 14.21 -0.53 -12.44
CA ARG A 63 14.09 -0.35 -10.98
C ARG A 63 14.96 -1.36 -10.22
N VAL A 64 16.13 -1.66 -10.76
CA VAL A 64 17.11 -2.52 -10.08
C VAL A 64 17.79 -1.73 -8.97
N SER A 65 18.09 -2.33 -7.84
CA SER A 65 18.77 -1.69 -6.72
C SER A 65 19.96 -2.50 -6.20
N GLY A 66 20.90 -1.83 -5.54
CA GLY A 66 22.01 -2.48 -4.83
C GLY A 66 22.99 -3.26 -5.73
N GLY A 67 23.16 -2.84 -6.98
CA GLY A 67 24.26 -3.31 -7.86
C GLY A 67 24.10 -4.74 -8.39
N SER A 68 22.92 -5.37 -8.32
CA SER A 68 22.71 -6.73 -8.83
C SER A 68 21.28 -6.96 -9.31
N ALA A 69 21.11 -7.92 -10.25
CA ALA A 69 19.80 -8.33 -10.76
C ALA A 69 19.76 -9.84 -11.00
N LEU A 70 18.67 -10.50 -10.62
CA LEU A 70 18.42 -11.88 -11.02
C LEU A 70 17.78 -11.88 -12.41
N VAL A 71 18.50 -12.47 -13.38
CA VAL A 71 18.10 -12.46 -14.78
C VAL A 71 17.81 -13.90 -15.23
N GLU A 72 16.69 -14.07 -15.92
CA GLU A 72 16.31 -15.30 -16.59
C GLU A 72 16.42 -15.12 -18.11
N ILE A 73 16.99 -16.11 -18.76
CA ILE A 73 17.12 -16.19 -20.22
C ILE A 73 16.40 -17.42 -20.71
N VAL A 74 15.39 -17.23 -21.56
CA VAL A 74 14.72 -18.34 -22.26
C VAL A 74 15.53 -18.66 -23.50
N MET A 75 16.05 -19.91 -23.56
CA MET A 75 16.83 -20.38 -24.68
C MET A 75 15.94 -20.59 -25.91
N PRO A 76 16.43 -20.26 -27.11
CA PRO A 76 15.69 -20.51 -28.34
C PRO A 76 15.38 -21.99 -28.54
N ALA A 77 14.19 -22.31 -29.05
CA ALA A 77 13.82 -23.71 -29.35
C ALA A 77 14.59 -24.31 -30.52
N ASP A 78 15.14 -23.47 -31.39
CA ASP A 78 15.91 -23.83 -32.59
C ASP A 78 17.44 -23.82 -32.37
N ILE A 79 17.87 -23.86 -31.10
CA ILE A 79 19.30 -23.93 -30.73
C ILE A 79 19.97 -25.16 -31.37
N LYS A 80 21.13 -24.94 -31.99
CA LYS A 80 21.89 -26.01 -32.67
C LYS A 80 22.87 -26.66 -31.72
N THR A 81 23.19 -27.92 -32.01
CA THR A 81 24.19 -28.66 -31.21
C THR A 81 25.53 -27.93 -31.21
N GLY A 82 26.06 -27.67 -30.00
CA GLY A 82 27.32 -26.98 -29.81
C GLY A 82 27.22 -25.45 -29.68
N GLU A 83 26.06 -24.86 -29.92
CA GLU A 83 25.85 -23.43 -29.63
C GLU A 83 25.73 -23.18 -28.10
N THR A 84 26.39 -22.13 -27.64
CA THR A 84 26.42 -21.75 -26.22
C THR A 84 25.85 -20.37 -26.01
N LEU A 85 25.33 -20.14 -24.80
CA LEU A 85 24.89 -18.84 -24.35
C LEU A 85 26.09 -17.94 -24.01
N ALA A 86 26.12 -16.75 -24.56
CA ALA A 86 27.03 -15.67 -24.19
C ALA A 86 26.24 -14.47 -23.65
N VAL A 87 26.58 -14.01 -22.47
CA VAL A 87 25.95 -12.87 -21.84
C VAL A 87 26.98 -11.86 -21.40
N THR A 88 26.79 -10.61 -21.77
CA THR A 88 27.66 -9.51 -21.35
C THR A 88 26.86 -8.41 -20.62
N VAL A 89 27.52 -7.74 -19.69
CA VAL A 89 27.04 -6.51 -19.06
C VAL A 89 28.09 -5.43 -19.21
N ASN A 90 27.70 -4.31 -19.82
CA ASN A 90 28.64 -3.22 -20.15
C ASN A 90 29.90 -3.71 -20.91
N GLY A 91 29.72 -4.74 -21.75
CA GLY A 91 30.79 -5.38 -22.50
C GLY A 91 31.62 -6.44 -21.76
N THR A 92 31.42 -6.61 -20.46
CA THR A 92 32.06 -7.63 -19.63
C THR A 92 31.32 -8.96 -19.72
N ASP A 93 31.98 -10.08 -19.99
CA ASP A 93 31.37 -11.39 -20.02
C ASP A 93 30.95 -11.85 -18.62
N VAL A 94 29.68 -12.22 -18.48
CA VAL A 94 29.05 -12.74 -17.26
C VAL A 94 28.37 -14.08 -17.49
N SER A 95 28.67 -14.77 -18.61
CA SER A 95 28.00 -16.02 -18.99
C SER A 95 28.11 -17.11 -17.93
N ALA A 96 29.23 -17.17 -17.19
CA ALA A 96 29.49 -18.19 -16.18
C ALA A 96 28.52 -18.18 -14.97
N VAL A 97 27.84 -17.08 -14.70
CA VAL A 97 26.86 -17.00 -13.59
C VAL A 97 25.52 -17.67 -13.93
N PHE A 98 25.25 -17.91 -15.22
CA PHE A 98 23.99 -18.49 -15.66
C PHE A 98 24.03 -20.04 -15.59
N LYS A 99 23.09 -20.60 -14.83
CA LYS A 99 22.86 -22.02 -14.62
C LYS A 99 21.49 -22.42 -15.16
N ASP A 100 21.21 -23.72 -15.28
CA ASP A 100 19.88 -24.19 -15.65
C ASP A 100 18.81 -23.64 -14.65
N GLY A 101 17.76 -23.07 -15.21
CA GLY A 101 16.61 -22.65 -14.45
C GLY A 101 15.70 -23.82 -14.06
N THR A 102 14.70 -23.57 -13.23
CA THR A 102 13.70 -24.59 -12.84
C THR A 102 12.75 -24.94 -13.98
N THR A 103 12.58 -24.05 -14.94
CA THR A 103 11.82 -24.30 -16.17
C THR A 103 12.76 -24.81 -17.24
N ALA A 104 12.41 -25.92 -17.89
CA ALA A 104 13.20 -26.48 -18.99
C ALA A 104 13.40 -25.42 -20.10
N GLY A 105 14.61 -25.34 -20.64
CA GLY A 105 14.97 -24.37 -21.68
C GLY A 105 15.23 -22.95 -21.14
N THR A 106 15.34 -22.77 -19.82
CA THR A 106 15.72 -21.47 -19.23
C THR A 106 17.10 -21.54 -18.58
N LYS A 107 17.81 -20.42 -18.57
CA LYS A 107 19.02 -20.18 -17.77
C LYS A 107 18.75 -19.03 -16.82
N ILE A 108 19.22 -19.12 -15.57
CA ILE A 108 19.05 -18.09 -14.56
C ILE A 108 20.40 -17.76 -13.93
N GLY A 109 20.66 -16.47 -13.72
CA GLY A 109 21.92 -15.99 -13.15
C GLY A 109 21.74 -14.70 -12.36
N LEU A 110 22.45 -14.60 -11.22
CA LEU A 110 22.56 -13.35 -10.47
C LEU A 110 23.70 -12.53 -11.08
N VAL A 111 23.36 -11.54 -11.85
CA VAL A 111 24.29 -10.54 -12.39
C VAL A 111 24.64 -9.55 -11.29
N THR A 112 25.93 -9.29 -11.08
CA THR A 112 26.46 -8.37 -10.05
C THR A 112 27.37 -7.32 -10.67
N GLY A 113 27.76 -6.30 -9.89
CA GLY A 113 28.67 -5.24 -10.34
C GLY A 113 28.01 -4.20 -11.26
N LEU A 114 26.68 -4.06 -11.19
CA LEU A 114 25.98 -2.99 -11.89
C LEU A 114 26.36 -1.64 -11.29
N LYS A 115 26.66 -0.68 -12.16
CA LYS A 115 26.90 0.71 -11.76
C LYS A 115 25.57 1.42 -11.56
N ASP A 116 25.54 2.47 -10.76
CA ASP A 116 24.36 3.34 -10.67
C ASP A 116 24.04 3.94 -12.03
N GLY A 117 22.74 4.02 -12.34
CA GLY A 117 22.24 4.38 -13.67
C GLY A 117 22.15 3.18 -14.61
N ASP A 118 22.22 3.45 -15.91
CA ASP A 118 21.95 2.47 -16.95
C ASP A 118 23.14 1.52 -17.20
N ASN A 119 22.82 0.24 -17.29
CA ASN A 119 23.73 -0.86 -17.59
C ASN A 119 23.19 -1.65 -18.79
N ALA A 120 24.01 -1.84 -19.81
CA ALA A 120 23.63 -2.57 -21.02
C ALA A 120 23.89 -4.08 -20.84
N LEU A 121 22.82 -4.86 -20.74
CA LEU A 121 22.89 -6.32 -20.78
C LEU A 121 22.61 -6.79 -22.21
N SER A 122 23.43 -7.72 -22.69
CA SER A 122 23.27 -8.37 -24.00
C SER A 122 23.38 -9.87 -23.85
N ALA A 123 22.45 -10.63 -24.43
CA ALA A 123 22.46 -12.10 -24.45
C ALA A 123 22.37 -12.61 -25.88
N LYS A 124 23.20 -13.61 -26.22
CA LYS A 124 23.29 -14.20 -27.54
C LYS A 124 23.49 -15.70 -27.40
N VAL A 125 22.95 -16.49 -28.34
CA VAL A 125 23.15 -17.92 -28.43
C VAL A 125 23.75 -18.25 -29.80
N GLY A 126 24.97 -18.77 -29.81
CA GLY A 126 25.65 -19.15 -31.06
C GLY A 126 25.62 -18.06 -32.14
N SER A 127 24.97 -18.35 -33.26
CA SER A 127 24.83 -17.45 -34.41
C SER A 127 23.64 -16.49 -34.32
N SER A 128 22.84 -16.51 -33.23
CA SER A 128 21.66 -15.67 -33.08
C SER A 128 21.95 -14.17 -33.10
N ALA A 129 20.95 -13.36 -33.38
CA ALA A 129 20.95 -11.95 -33.00
C ALA A 129 21.06 -11.82 -31.48
N ALA A 130 21.70 -10.77 -31.00
CA ALA A 130 21.74 -10.46 -29.57
C ALA A 130 20.42 -9.86 -29.11
N SER A 131 19.92 -10.31 -27.97
CA SER A 131 18.86 -9.63 -27.22
C SER A 131 19.48 -8.64 -26.25
N ALA A 132 19.09 -7.38 -26.34
CA ALA A 132 19.57 -6.31 -25.46
C ALA A 132 18.51 -5.89 -24.44
N LEU A 133 18.95 -5.62 -23.21
CA LEU A 133 18.10 -5.12 -22.13
C LEU A 133 18.89 -4.07 -21.33
N THR A 134 18.31 -2.90 -21.12
CA THR A 134 18.88 -1.91 -20.22
C THR A 134 18.41 -2.18 -18.78
N LEU A 135 19.39 -2.27 -17.87
CA LEU A 135 19.16 -2.39 -16.43
C LEU A 135 19.50 -1.06 -15.77
N THR A 136 18.49 -0.31 -15.30
CA THR A 136 18.74 0.92 -14.54
C THR A 136 18.87 0.57 -13.06
N ASN A 137 20.08 0.69 -12.52
CA ASN A 137 20.39 0.40 -11.13
C ASN A 137 20.42 1.66 -10.28
N TYR A 138 19.92 1.52 -9.05
CA TYR A 138 19.89 2.54 -8.01
C TYR A 138 20.68 2.09 -6.77
N PRO A 139 21.19 3.03 -5.95
CA PRO A 139 21.80 2.68 -4.68
C PRO A 139 20.84 1.88 -3.78
N ILE A 140 21.39 0.98 -2.95
CA ILE A 140 20.58 0.23 -1.96
C ILE A 140 19.91 1.15 -0.92
N ALA A 141 20.43 2.35 -0.72
CA ALA A 141 19.84 3.37 0.15
C ALA A 141 18.72 4.19 -0.50
N GLY A 142 18.37 3.91 -1.75
CA GLY A 142 17.41 4.71 -2.53
C GLY A 142 17.94 6.12 -2.84
N PRO A 143 17.08 7.05 -3.28
CA PRO A 143 15.69 6.80 -3.68
C PRO A 143 15.57 6.24 -5.10
N ILE A 144 14.49 5.54 -5.38
CA ILE A 144 14.12 5.13 -6.76
C ILE A 144 12.97 6.01 -7.27
N SER A 145 11.89 6.10 -6.49
CA SER A 145 10.64 6.77 -6.88
C SER A 145 10.05 7.68 -5.81
N SER A 146 10.53 7.59 -4.56
CA SER A 146 9.99 8.38 -3.44
C SER A 146 10.39 9.85 -3.47
N GLY A 147 11.27 10.24 -4.37
CA GLY A 147 11.77 11.60 -4.51
C GLY A 147 13.02 11.89 -3.70
N PRO A 148 13.43 13.17 -3.62
CA PRO A 148 14.59 13.54 -2.85
C PRO A 148 14.47 13.04 -1.41
N GLN A 149 15.55 12.45 -0.91
CA GLN A 149 15.57 11.97 0.47
C GLN A 149 15.34 13.12 1.44
N VAL A 150 14.44 12.90 2.39
CA VAL A 150 14.09 13.92 3.39
C VAL A 150 15.22 14.10 4.39
N SER A 151 15.51 15.36 4.73
CA SER A 151 16.46 15.76 5.78
C SER A 151 15.71 16.63 6.80
N PRO A 152 15.95 16.43 8.12
CA PRO A 152 16.80 15.42 8.71
C PRO A 152 16.25 14.00 8.60
N PHE A 153 17.14 13.00 8.62
CA PHE A 153 16.79 11.58 8.77
C PHE A 153 17.48 11.04 10.02
N ILE A 154 16.74 10.42 10.91
CA ILE A 154 17.23 10.01 12.22
C ILE A 154 17.55 8.52 12.22
N CYS A 155 18.83 8.19 12.35
CA CYS A 155 19.30 6.80 12.45
C CYS A 155 18.89 6.18 13.79
N GLN A 156 18.42 4.94 13.74
CA GLN A 156 18.00 4.17 14.92
C GLN A 156 18.52 2.72 14.90
N THR A 157 19.49 2.39 14.07
CA THR A 157 20.12 1.06 14.04
C THR A 157 20.56 0.58 15.42
N ALA A 158 21.17 1.47 16.21
CA ALA A 158 21.62 1.15 17.57
C ALA A 158 20.49 0.90 18.58
N THR A 159 19.24 1.15 18.21
CA THR A 159 18.09 0.86 19.08
C THR A 159 17.46 -0.50 18.78
N LEU A 160 17.72 -1.07 17.60
CA LEU A 160 17.21 -2.39 17.22
C LEU A 160 17.91 -3.50 18.01
N ASN A 161 17.13 -4.34 18.69
CA ASN A 161 17.61 -5.58 19.27
C ASN A 161 17.60 -6.69 18.23
N LEU A 162 18.74 -7.36 18.07
CA LEU A 162 18.86 -8.60 17.33
C LEU A 162 18.36 -9.80 18.17
N PRO A 163 18.11 -10.96 17.58
CA PRO A 163 17.59 -12.13 18.31
C PRO A 163 18.42 -12.57 19.52
N ASP A 164 19.73 -12.36 19.49
CA ASP A 164 20.64 -12.68 20.61
C ASP A 164 20.72 -11.55 21.67
N GLY A 165 19.96 -10.48 21.50
CA GLY A 165 19.97 -9.31 22.39
C GLY A 165 21.05 -8.27 22.08
N THR A 166 21.96 -8.54 21.15
CA THR A 166 22.92 -7.53 20.68
C THR A 166 22.24 -6.45 19.84
N LYS A 167 22.94 -5.38 19.54
CA LYS A 167 22.46 -4.27 18.71
C LYS A 167 22.98 -4.40 17.29
N LEU A 168 22.18 -3.92 16.34
CA LEU A 168 22.64 -3.80 14.96
C LEU A 168 23.72 -2.70 14.89
N VAL A 169 24.90 -3.07 14.41
CA VAL A 169 26.02 -2.14 14.30
C VAL A 169 25.93 -1.37 12.98
N ALA A 170 25.80 -0.05 13.09
CA ALA A 170 25.81 0.85 11.95
C ALA A 170 27.11 1.64 11.86
N ASN A 171 27.42 2.14 10.67
CA ASN A 171 28.41 3.19 10.52
C ASN A 171 27.83 4.51 11.04
N ALA A 172 28.34 4.99 12.18
CA ALA A 172 27.82 6.17 12.88
C ALA A 172 27.92 7.48 12.06
N THR A 173 28.76 7.51 11.02
CA THR A 173 28.96 8.69 10.16
C THR A 173 28.23 8.59 8.82
N ASP A 174 27.57 7.47 8.53
CA ASP A 174 26.82 7.30 7.29
C ASP A 174 25.43 7.95 7.38
N PRO A 175 25.14 8.98 6.58
CA PRO A 175 23.84 9.63 6.57
C PRO A 175 22.70 8.72 6.09
N ASN A 176 23.03 7.59 5.44
CA ASN A 176 22.07 6.57 5.05
C ASN A 176 21.79 5.55 6.14
N CYS A 177 22.39 5.69 7.31
CA CYS A 177 22.22 4.78 8.46
C CYS A 177 22.52 3.32 8.12
N SER A 178 23.44 3.07 7.18
CA SER A 178 23.74 1.72 6.69
C SER A 178 24.37 0.85 7.77
N ALA A 179 23.99 -0.40 7.80
CA ALA A 179 24.58 -1.43 8.65
C ALA A 179 24.99 -2.64 7.79
N GLN A 180 26.02 -3.35 8.26
CA GLN A 180 26.38 -4.62 7.64
C GLN A 180 25.24 -5.63 7.84
N THR A 181 25.03 -6.48 6.81
CA THR A 181 24.05 -7.58 6.92
C THR A 181 24.46 -8.52 8.05
N ASN A 182 23.52 -8.72 8.97
CA ASN A 182 23.68 -9.62 10.11
C ASN A 182 22.80 -10.85 9.91
N VAL A 183 23.34 -12.03 10.12
CA VAL A 183 22.61 -13.31 10.04
C VAL A 183 22.72 -14.00 11.39
N GLN A 184 21.58 -14.28 11.99
CA GLN A 184 21.46 -15.02 13.24
C GLN A 184 20.46 -16.16 13.09
N TYR A 185 20.44 -17.05 14.06
CA TYR A 185 19.51 -18.14 14.14
C TYR A 185 18.78 -18.12 15.47
N SER A 186 17.50 -18.44 15.43
CA SER A 186 16.67 -18.65 16.62
C SER A 186 15.96 -19.98 16.50
N TYR A 187 15.69 -20.65 17.62
CA TYR A 187 14.88 -21.86 17.63
C TYR A 187 13.71 -21.73 18.58
N ARG A 188 12.61 -22.36 18.25
CA ARG A 188 11.45 -22.44 19.14
C ARG A 188 11.57 -23.66 20.04
N THR A 189 11.43 -23.45 21.33
CA THR A 189 11.48 -24.53 22.31
C THR A 189 10.16 -25.29 22.39
N THR A 190 10.17 -26.48 22.98
CA THR A 190 8.96 -27.21 23.33
C THR A 190 8.06 -26.46 24.33
N GLY A 191 8.63 -25.46 25.03
CA GLY A 191 7.89 -24.50 25.88
C GLY A 191 7.33 -23.29 25.15
N GLU A 192 7.29 -23.32 23.81
CA GLU A 192 6.68 -22.27 22.95
C GLU A 192 7.38 -20.91 23.01
N VAL A 193 8.68 -20.85 23.32
CA VAL A 193 9.48 -19.63 23.38
C VAL A 193 10.59 -19.68 22.35
N PHE A 194 10.84 -18.58 21.64
CA PHE A 194 12.04 -18.43 20.81
C PHE A 194 13.26 -18.11 21.64
N LYS A 195 14.37 -18.81 21.37
CA LYS A 195 15.69 -18.58 21.97
C LYS A 195 16.74 -18.41 20.86
N PRO A 196 17.80 -17.63 21.09
CA PRO A 196 18.95 -17.58 20.17
C PRO A 196 19.60 -18.97 20.04
N LEU A 197 19.98 -19.34 18.83
CA LEU A 197 20.80 -20.53 18.54
C LEU A 197 22.24 -20.05 18.26
N THR A 198 23.10 -20.19 19.27
CA THR A 198 24.49 -19.75 19.17
C THR A 198 25.43 -20.85 18.62
N ASP A 199 25.12 -22.12 18.87
CA ASP A 199 25.82 -23.25 18.25
C ASP A 199 25.02 -23.75 17.03
N THR A 200 25.51 -23.43 15.84
CA THR A 200 24.88 -23.82 14.57
C THR A 200 25.21 -25.25 14.12
N LYS A 201 26.02 -25.97 14.89
CA LYS A 201 26.44 -27.36 14.58
C LYS A 201 25.59 -28.40 15.30
N THR A 202 24.88 -28.01 16.36
CA THR A 202 24.13 -28.92 17.24
C THR A 202 22.67 -28.49 17.35
N ILE A 203 21.74 -29.43 17.20
CA ILE A 203 20.32 -29.18 17.42
C ILE A 203 20.06 -29.21 18.94
N PRO A 204 19.48 -28.15 19.53
CA PRO A 204 19.14 -28.13 20.96
C PRO A 204 18.16 -29.23 21.33
N ALA A 205 18.35 -29.84 22.51
CA ALA A 205 17.49 -30.93 22.97
C ALA A 205 16.04 -30.52 23.26
N ASP A 206 15.82 -29.22 23.56
CA ASP A 206 14.50 -28.63 23.81
C ASP A 206 13.85 -27.98 22.56
N VAL A 207 14.41 -28.24 21.35
CA VAL A 207 13.83 -27.71 20.11
C VAL A 207 12.46 -28.33 19.83
N LYS A 208 11.49 -27.49 19.47
CA LYS A 208 10.19 -27.95 18.97
C LYS A 208 10.35 -28.52 17.56
N MET A 209 9.74 -29.68 17.31
CA MET A 209 9.66 -30.27 15.98
C MET A 209 8.34 -29.89 15.34
N ILE A 210 8.38 -29.49 14.07
CA ILE A 210 7.19 -29.14 13.28
C ILE A 210 7.19 -29.89 11.94
N LYS A 211 6.03 -30.01 11.32
CA LYS A 211 5.93 -30.56 9.95
C LYS A 211 6.16 -29.44 8.93
N ASN A 212 7.11 -29.67 8.04
CA ASN A 212 7.28 -28.76 6.89
C ASN A 212 6.20 -29.01 5.81
N ALA A 213 6.22 -28.24 4.72
CA ALA A 213 5.25 -28.35 3.63
C ALA A 213 5.19 -29.74 2.97
N ALA A 214 6.24 -30.53 3.04
CA ALA A 214 6.28 -31.92 2.56
C ALA A 214 5.80 -32.94 3.61
N GLY A 215 5.38 -32.51 4.80
CA GLY A 215 4.93 -33.34 5.91
C GLY A 215 6.05 -33.97 6.75
N ALA A 216 7.32 -33.70 6.44
CA ALA A 216 8.46 -34.19 7.19
C ALA A 216 8.64 -33.41 8.50
N LEU A 217 8.98 -34.13 9.59
CA LEU A 217 9.35 -33.49 10.87
C LEU A 217 10.72 -32.83 10.75
N VAL A 218 10.79 -31.55 11.04
CA VAL A 218 11.99 -30.72 11.02
C VAL A 218 12.12 -29.92 12.29
N PRO A 219 13.34 -29.59 12.74
CA PRO A 219 13.52 -28.72 13.89
C PRO A 219 13.03 -27.32 13.57
N TYR A 220 12.31 -26.70 14.52
CA TYR A 220 11.82 -25.34 14.37
C TYR A 220 12.95 -24.33 14.64
N ILE A 221 13.82 -24.21 13.66
CA ILE A 221 14.91 -23.25 13.64
C ILE A 221 14.63 -22.25 12.56
N VAL A 222 14.86 -20.97 12.87
CA VAL A 222 14.60 -19.82 12.00
C VAL A 222 15.91 -19.09 11.74
N ARG A 223 16.24 -18.87 10.46
CA ARG A 223 17.25 -17.93 10.02
C ARG A 223 16.65 -16.54 10.06
N VAL A 224 17.35 -15.60 10.68
CA VAL A 224 17.01 -14.18 10.78
C VAL A 224 18.10 -13.38 10.10
N GLU A 225 17.78 -12.79 8.96
CA GLU A 225 18.69 -11.92 8.21
C GLU A 225 18.23 -10.48 8.36
N THR A 226 19.10 -9.61 8.90
CA THR A 226 18.83 -8.19 9.16
C THR A 226 19.82 -7.34 8.38
N THR A 227 19.32 -6.36 7.63
CA THR A 227 20.14 -5.47 6.79
C THR A 227 19.47 -4.11 6.64
N THR A 228 20.14 -3.15 6.01
CA THR A 228 19.55 -1.84 5.69
C THR A 228 19.22 -1.76 4.21
N ILE A 229 17.98 -1.38 3.92
CA ILE A 229 17.44 -1.24 2.57
C ILE A 229 16.60 0.03 2.54
N ASP A 230 16.83 0.90 1.57
CA ASP A 230 16.15 2.19 1.42
C ASP A 230 16.29 3.08 2.68
N ARG A 231 17.44 3.02 3.34
CA ARG A 231 17.75 3.60 4.66
C ARG A 231 16.96 3.02 5.84
N GLY A 232 15.94 2.18 5.61
CA GLY A 232 15.23 1.44 6.65
C GLY A 232 15.99 0.18 7.06
N ILE A 233 15.59 -0.43 8.17
CA ILE A 233 16.08 -1.74 8.58
C ILE A 233 15.13 -2.80 8.07
N ALA A 234 15.61 -3.69 7.20
CA ALA A 234 14.85 -4.83 6.71
C ALA A 234 15.20 -6.08 7.51
N GLN A 235 14.21 -6.91 7.81
CA GLN A 235 14.42 -8.21 8.41
C GLN A 235 13.64 -9.28 7.65
N ILE A 236 14.33 -10.40 7.38
CA ILE A 236 13.80 -11.57 6.67
C ILE A 236 13.98 -12.77 7.56
N THR A 237 12.92 -13.55 7.77
CA THR A 237 12.92 -14.75 8.61
C THR A 237 12.31 -15.93 7.86
N MET A 238 12.86 -17.11 8.03
CA MET A 238 12.35 -18.35 7.45
C MET A 238 12.92 -19.57 8.14
N LEU A 239 12.26 -20.70 7.98
CA LEU A 239 12.76 -21.98 8.47
C LEU A 239 14.09 -22.33 7.81
N PHE A 240 15.07 -22.72 8.63
CA PHE A 240 16.42 -23.08 8.18
C PHE A 240 17.10 -24.01 9.18
N ASP A 241 17.65 -25.10 8.73
CA ASP A 241 18.44 -26.02 9.55
C ASP A 241 19.94 -25.80 9.28
N PRO A 242 20.66 -25.04 10.12
CA PRO A 242 22.06 -24.72 9.86
C PRO A 242 22.98 -25.93 9.90
N THR A 243 22.51 -27.07 10.44
CA THR A 243 23.28 -28.34 10.45
C THR A 243 23.20 -29.10 9.12
N LYS A 244 22.26 -28.74 8.22
CA LYS A 244 21.98 -29.45 6.96
C LYS A 244 21.83 -28.56 5.73
N ASP A 245 21.39 -27.33 5.91
CA ASP A 245 21.18 -26.41 4.80
C ASP A 245 22.49 -25.68 4.48
N VAL A 246 22.73 -25.46 3.18
CA VAL A 246 23.81 -24.63 2.71
C VAL A 246 23.38 -23.16 2.65
N GLU A 247 24.35 -22.24 2.58
CA GLU A 247 24.03 -20.81 2.43
C GLU A 247 23.13 -20.59 1.21
N PRO A 248 21.99 -19.91 1.39
CA PRO A 248 20.98 -19.77 0.34
C PRO A 248 21.50 -18.96 -0.86
N THR A 249 21.05 -19.36 -2.03
CA THR A 249 21.16 -18.59 -3.28
C THR A 249 19.81 -18.56 -3.97
N PRO A 250 19.60 -17.68 -4.96
CA PRO A 250 18.30 -17.62 -5.66
C PRO A 250 17.95 -18.92 -6.39
N THR A 251 18.93 -19.78 -6.68
CA THR A 251 18.74 -21.10 -7.31
C THR A 251 18.79 -22.26 -6.32
N THR A 252 19.22 -22.02 -5.10
CA THR A 252 19.31 -23.01 -4.01
C THR A 252 18.67 -22.42 -2.75
N PRO A 253 17.34 -22.27 -2.71
CA PRO A 253 16.63 -21.74 -1.55
C PRO A 253 16.66 -22.72 -0.37
N PRO A 254 16.39 -22.26 0.86
CA PRO A 254 16.27 -23.13 2.03
C PRO A 254 15.22 -24.24 1.81
N LYS A 255 15.54 -25.47 2.21
CA LYS A 255 14.72 -26.66 1.90
C LYS A 255 13.36 -26.64 2.60
N ASN A 256 13.29 -26.03 3.79
CA ASN A 256 12.08 -25.97 4.60
C ASN A 256 11.20 -24.75 4.31
N TRP A 257 11.63 -23.84 3.44
CA TRP A 257 10.80 -22.76 2.94
C TRP A 257 9.78 -23.28 1.92
N ASN A 258 8.50 -23.01 2.15
CA ASN A 258 7.40 -23.45 1.29
C ASN A 258 7.28 -22.63 -0.03
N LYS A 259 8.24 -21.75 -0.31
CA LYS A 259 8.28 -20.81 -1.45
C LYS A 259 7.15 -19.77 -1.43
N ARG A 260 6.65 -19.40 -0.28
CA ARG A 260 5.65 -18.35 -0.09
C ARG A 260 6.21 -17.29 0.83
N LEU A 261 5.85 -16.03 0.56
CA LEU A 261 6.32 -14.88 1.32
C LEU A 261 5.13 -14.15 1.94
N VAL A 262 5.26 -13.78 3.20
CA VAL A 262 4.41 -12.80 3.87
C VAL A 262 5.20 -11.51 4.04
N TYR A 263 4.64 -10.42 3.58
CA TYR A 263 5.17 -9.07 3.80
C TYR A 263 4.32 -8.35 4.83
N GLY A 264 4.91 -8.07 6.00
CA GLY A 264 4.22 -7.48 7.14
C GLY A 264 4.38 -5.97 7.22
N HIS A 265 3.29 -5.26 7.50
CA HIS A 265 3.26 -3.82 7.74
C HIS A 265 2.90 -3.52 9.19
N GLY A 266 3.53 -2.49 9.76
CA GLY A 266 3.25 -2.05 11.11
C GLY A 266 1.94 -1.30 11.24
N THR A 267 1.44 -1.20 12.46
CA THR A 267 0.24 -0.42 12.81
C THR A 267 0.54 1.08 12.92
N GLY A 268 -0.49 1.90 13.12
CA GLY A 268 -0.35 3.35 13.33
C GLY A 268 -0.48 4.12 12.02
N CYS A 269 0.05 5.18 11.89
CA CYS A 269 0.12 6.32 11.01
C CYS A 269 -0.21 7.57 11.81
N VAL A 270 0.75 7.97 12.61
CA VAL A 270 0.62 9.10 13.52
C VAL A 270 1.15 10.41 12.92
N GLY A 271 1.40 10.43 11.61
CA GLY A 271 2.04 11.57 10.99
C GLY A 271 3.48 11.70 11.45
N GLY A 272 4.27 10.66 11.36
CA GLY A 272 5.69 10.67 11.76
C GLY A 272 6.55 11.37 10.72
N TRP A 273 7.70 11.83 11.13
CA TRP A 273 8.78 12.25 10.26
C TRP A 273 9.49 11.02 9.69
N TYR A 274 10.28 11.19 8.62
CA TYR A 274 11.10 10.10 8.12
C TYR A 274 12.21 9.78 9.10
N ILE A 275 11.98 8.78 9.93
CA ILE A 275 12.95 8.18 10.85
C ILE A 275 13.23 6.75 10.39
N GLN A 276 14.44 6.26 10.64
CA GLN A 276 14.79 4.89 10.29
C GLN A 276 13.88 3.88 10.99
N GLY A 277 13.52 4.14 12.26
CA GLY A 277 12.78 3.21 13.10
C GLY A 277 13.68 2.14 13.71
N GLY A 278 13.52 1.89 15.01
CA GLY A 278 14.27 0.90 15.78
C GLY A 278 13.46 -0.34 16.16
N VAL A 279 12.23 -0.45 15.65
CA VAL A 279 11.34 -1.59 15.86
C VAL A 279 10.56 -1.89 14.59
N PHE A 280 10.24 -3.16 14.40
CA PHE A 280 9.30 -3.59 13.37
C PHE A 280 7.88 -3.51 13.91
N GLY A 281 6.99 -2.89 13.19
CA GLY A 281 5.58 -2.81 13.58
C GLY A 281 4.80 -4.10 13.37
N TYR A 282 5.36 -5.02 12.60
CA TYR A 282 4.91 -6.39 12.42
C TYR A 282 5.99 -7.33 12.94
N ASN A 283 5.60 -8.34 13.73
CA ASN A 283 6.58 -9.26 14.31
C ASN A 283 7.21 -10.16 13.21
N PRO A 284 8.51 -10.01 12.90
CA PRO A 284 9.16 -10.86 11.90
C PRO A 284 9.31 -12.32 12.35
N MET A 285 9.32 -12.59 13.69
CA MET A 285 9.31 -13.92 14.26
C MET A 285 7.87 -14.43 14.47
N ASN A 286 7.00 -14.22 13.48
CA ASN A 286 5.59 -14.59 13.53
C ASN A 286 5.41 -16.09 13.40
N ASP A 287 5.08 -16.74 14.53
CA ASP A 287 4.89 -18.19 14.63
C ASP A 287 3.80 -18.72 13.69
N THR A 288 2.75 -17.94 13.49
CA THR A 288 1.62 -18.34 12.64
C THR A 288 2.04 -18.62 11.18
N TRP A 289 2.94 -17.81 10.64
CA TRP A 289 3.45 -17.97 9.28
C TRP A 289 4.67 -18.90 9.21
N LEU A 290 5.61 -18.73 10.14
CA LEU A 290 6.84 -19.53 10.17
C LEU A 290 6.54 -21.02 10.37
N SER A 291 5.60 -21.38 11.25
CA SER A 291 5.20 -22.79 11.47
C SER A 291 4.56 -23.43 10.24
N ARG A 292 4.04 -22.64 9.29
CA ARG A 292 3.52 -23.08 7.99
C ARG A 292 4.59 -23.12 6.90
N GLY A 293 5.83 -22.76 7.23
CA GLY A 293 6.96 -22.75 6.30
C GLY A 293 7.05 -21.49 5.41
N TYR A 294 6.27 -20.45 5.67
CA TYR A 294 6.42 -19.16 4.99
C TYR A 294 7.73 -18.48 5.37
N ALA A 295 8.26 -17.67 4.46
CA ALA A 295 9.17 -16.61 4.85
C ALA A 295 8.35 -15.38 5.26
N VAL A 296 8.88 -14.60 6.21
CA VAL A 296 8.31 -13.31 6.62
C VAL A 296 9.35 -12.22 6.36
N ALA A 297 8.95 -11.16 5.67
CA ALA A 297 9.77 -9.99 5.43
C ALA A 297 9.06 -8.73 5.86
N ASN A 298 9.82 -7.77 6.35
CA ASN A 298 9.37 -6.41 6.65
C ASN A 298 10.53 -5.43 6.61
N ASN A 299 10.19 -4.15 6.61
CA ASN A 299 11.14 -3.04 6.71
C ASN A 299 10.60 -2.01 7.70
N THR A 300 11.46 -1.38 8.47
CA THR A 300 11.03 -0.37 9.45
C THR A 300 10.33 0.83 8.81
N LEU A 301 10.58 1.14 7.52
CA LEU A 301 9.85 2.16 6.77
C LEU A 301 8.45 1.70 6.32
N ASN A 302 8.11 0.42 6.49
CA ASN A 302 6.75 -0.10 6.37
C ASN A 302 5.99 -0.11 7.71
N HIS A 303 6.56 0.52 8.72
CA HIS A 303 5.84 0.90 9.93
C HIS A 303 5.35 2.34 9.77
N PRO A 304 4.04 2.58 9.56
CA PRO A 304 3.53 3.91 9.26
C PRO A 304 3.75 4.95 10.37
N THR A 305 4.09 4.50 11.58
CA THR A 305 4.55 5.39 12.65
C THR A 305 5.89 6.04 12.35
N ASN A 306 6.76 5.36 11.58
CA ASN A 306 8.09 5.87 11.19
C ASN A 306 7.99 6.75 9.94
N ALA A 307 7.16 6.35 8.97
CA ALA A 307 7.00 7.03 7.70
C ALA A 307 5.58 6.82 7.15
N CYS A 308 4.64 7.69 7.51
CA CYS A 308 3.28 7.61 6.98
C CYS A 308 3.20 8.22 5.57
N ASN A 309 4.03 7.72 4.66
CA ASN A 309 4.05 8.05 3.24
C ASN A 309 4.20 6.77 2.42
N ASN A 310 3.10 6.30 1.86
CA ASN A 310 3.08 5.01 1.18
C ASN A 310 3.80 5.00 -0.18
N VAL A 311 4.24 6.14 -0.71
CA VAL A 311 5.19 6.17 -1.83
C VAL A 311 6.56 5.68 -1.38
N LEU A 312 7.08 6.19 -0.27
CA LEU A 312 8.33 5.72 0.35
C LEU A 312 8.18 4.27 0.84
N SER A 313 7.08 3.96 1.55
CA SER A 313 6.84 2.59 2.02
C SER A 313 6.77 1.58 0.87
N GLY A 314 6.20 1.94 -0.29
CA GLY A 314 6.14 1.09 -1.47
C GLY A 314 7.51 0.89 -2.12
N GLU A 315 8.35 1.92 -2.13
CA GLU A 315 9.74 1.82 -2.56
C GLU A 315 10.52 0.86 -1.65
N ALA A 316 10.47 1.06 -0.34
CA ALA A 316 11.13 0.19 0.64
C ALA A 316 10.66 -1.27 0.54
N ALA A 317 9.36 -1.50 0.38
CA ALA A 317 8.81 -2.84 0.19
C ALA A 317 9.26 -3.49 -1.12
N SER A 318 9.30 -2.72 -2.21
CA SER A 318 9.77 -3.20 -3.52
C SER A 318 11.24 -3.60 -3.48
N MET A 319 12.09 -2.76 -2.89
CA MET A 319 13.51 -3.02 -2.74
C MET A 319 13.79 -4.19 -1.79
N THR A 320 13.00 -4.32 -0.71
CA THR A 320 13.11 -5.46 0.22
C THR A 320 12.70 -6.78 -0.45
N LYS A 321 11.61 -6.79 -1.24
CA LYS A 321 11.21 -7.97 -2.02
C LYS A 321 12.25 -8.31 -3.11
N GLU A 322 12.81 -7.30 -3.76
CA GLU A 322 13.92 -7.49 -4.71
C GLU A 322 15.13 -8.14 -4.04
N TYR A 323 15.56 -7.63 -2.89
CA TYR A 323 16.64 -8.21 -2.09
C TYR A 323 16.33 -9.67 -1.72
N PHE A 324 15.10 -9.93 -1.25
CA PHE A 324 14.65 -11.29 -0.94
C PHE A 324 14.81 -12.23 -2.14
N ILE A 325 14.35 -11.83 -3.32
CA ILE A 325 14.41 -12.66 -4.53
C ILE A 325 15.87 -12.93 -4.95
N LYS A 326 16.72 -11.91 -4.89
CA LYS A 326 18.15 -12.05 -5.19
C LYS A 326 18.88 -12.97 -4.22
N ARG A 327 18.37 -13.11 -3.01
CA ARG A 327 18.99 -13.90 -1.93
C ARG A 327 18.45 -15.33 -1.86
N PHE A 328 17.13 -15.49 -1.99
CA PHE A 328 16.43 -16.74 -1.68
C PHE A 328 15.62 -17.30 -2.87
N GLY A 329 15.52 -16.58 -3.96
CA GLY A 329 14.70 -16.95 -5.11
C GLY A 329 13.28 -16.36 -5.06
N ALA A 330 12.58 -16.41 -6.19
CA ALA A 330 11.25 -15.85 -6.33
C ALA A 330 10.19 -16.67 -5.55
N PRO A 331 9.35 -16.03 -4.74
CA PRO A 331 8.20 -16.71 -4.13
C PRO A 331 7.15 -17.07 -5.18
N VAL A 332 6.35 -18.10 -4.90
CA VAL A 332 5.18 -18.47 -5.71
C VAL A 332 4.13 -17.35 -5.62
N TYR A 333 3.96 -16.79 -4.43
CA TYR A 333 3.17 -15.59 -4.19
C TYR A 333 3.63 -14.88 -2.91
N THR A 334 3.25 -13.61 -2.82
CA THR A 334 3.51 -12.74 -1.66
C THR A 334 2.19 -12.22 -1.10
N ILE A 335 1.91 -12.52 0.17
CA ILE A 335 0.77 -11.96 0.90
C ILE A 335 1.20 -10.67 1.59
N SER A 336 0.47 -9.59 1.37
CA SER A 336 0.57 -8.38 2.18
C SER A 336 -0.37 -8.48 3.38
N THR A 337 0.12 -8.15 4.58
CA THR A 337 -0.70 -8.20 5.79
C THR A 337 -0.37 -7.07 6.76
N GLY A 338 -1.37 -6.61 7.47
CA GLY A 338 -1.22 -5.61 8.51
C GLY A 338 -2.55 -5.15 9.08
N THR A 339 -2.50 -4.61 10.28
CA THR A 339 -3.64 -4.12 11.05
C THR A 339 -3.64 -2.59 11.02
N SER A 340 -4.80 -1.93 10.92
CA SER A 340 -4.94 -0.48 11.05
C SER A 340 -4.09 0.27 9.99
N GLY A 341 -3.06 0.99 10.38
CA GLY A 341 -2.11 1.60 9.44
C GLY A 341 -1.44 0.59 8.50
N GLY A 342 -1.26 -0.66 8.94
CA GLY A 342 -0.77 -1.75 8.10
C GLY A 342 -1.79 -2.21 7.05
N ALA A 343 -3.09 -2.11 7.33
CA ALA A 343 -4.13 -2.33 6.35
C ALA A 343 -4.14 -1.22 5.29
N ILE A 344 -3.98 0.05 5.71
CA ILE A 344 -3.78 1.18 4.79
C ILE A 344 -2.60 0.89 3.84
N ALA A 345 -1.44 0.51 4.40
CA ALA A 345 -0.26 0.19 3.60
C ALA A 345 -0.55 -0.96 2.62
N SER A 346 -1.16 -2.07 3.08
CA SER A 346 -1.50 -3.20 2.23
C SER A 346 -2.40 -2.82 1.06
N LEU A 347 -3.45 -2.02 1.30
CA LEU A 347 -4.37 -1.56 0.27
C LEU A 347 -3.68 -0.57 -0.70
N GLN A 348 -3.04 0.46 -0.17
CA GLN A 348 -2.42 1.48 -1.01
C GLN A 348 -1.24 0.95 -1.82
N LEU A 349 -0.35 0.17 -1.21
CA LEU A 349 0.78 -0.42 -1.94
C LEU A 349 0.31 -1.43 -2.99
N GLY A 350 -0.72 -2.23 -2.67
CA GLY A 350 -1.35 -3.13 -3.63
C GLY A 350 -1.94 -2.38 -4.83
N ASP A 351 -2.53 -1.20 -4.60
CA ASP A 351 -3.13 -0.37 -5.65
C ASP A 351 -2.08 0.40 -6.47
N MET A 352 -1.10 1.00 -5.79
CA MET A 352 -0.08 1.88 -6.37
C MET A 352 1.03 1.12 -7.09
N PHE A 353 1.41 -0.08 -6.62
CA PHE A 353 2.50 -0.90 -7.12
C PHE A 353 2.00 -2.28 -7.61
N PRO A 354 1.32 -2.34 -8.77
CA PRO A 354 0.79 -3.59 -9.29
C PRO A 354 1.87 -4.69 -9.39
N GLY A 355 1.57 -5.90 -8.89
CA GLY A 355 2.50 -7.03 -8.88
C GLY A 355 3.48 -7.05 -7.69
N LEU A 356 3.48 -6.03 -6.83
CA LEU A 356 4.27 -6.07 -5.59
C LEU A 356 3.73 -7.15 -4.64
N PHE A 357 2.42 -7.24 -4.50
CA PHE A 357 1.73 -8.26 -3.71
C PHE A 357 0.73 -9.03 -4.57
N ASP A 358 0.51 -10.28 -4.22
CA ASP A 358 -0.40 -11.20 -4.90
C ASP A 358 -1.73 -11.36 -4.18
N GLY A 359 -1.83 -10.89 -2.92
CA GLY A 359 -3.03 -10.88 -2.12
C GLY A 359 -2.89 -10.02 -0.86
N ALA A 360 -4.01 -9.57 -0.30
CA ALA A 360 -4.06 -8.77 0.93
C ALA A 360 -4.96 -9.43 1.97
N LEU A 361 -4.38 -9.78 3.12
CA LEU A 361 -5.08 -10.24 4.32
C LEU A 361 -4.95 -9.17 5.40
N ILE A 362 -6.01 -8.44 5.67
CA ILE A 362 -5.99 -7.21 6.46
C ILE A 362 -7.05 -7.21 7.56
N ASP A 363 -6.85 -6.39 8.57
CA ASP A 363 -7.82 -6.17 9.63
C ASP A 363 -7.82 -4.72 10.14
N ALA A 364 -8.88 -4.33 10.86
CA ALA A 364 -9.08 -2.98 11.40
C ALA A 364 -8.85 -1.90 10.33
N THR A 365 -9.44 -2.09 9.17
CA THR A 365 -9.14 -1.41 7.91
C THR A 365 -9.60 0.03 7.90
N PHE A 366 -8.75 0.88 7.31
CA PHE A 366 -9.05 2.21 6.83
C PHE A 366 -8.73 2.28 5.34
N PRO A 367 -9.47 3.09 4.53
CA PRO A 367 -9.12 3.26 3.12
C PRO A 367 -7.73 3.89 2.94
N ASP A 368 -7.50 5.01 3.61
CA ASP A 368 -6.25 5.78 3.59
C ASP A 368 -6.22 6.82 4.72
N VAL A 369 -5.05 7.39 4.95
CA VAL A 369 -4.84 8.37 6.03
C VAL A 369 -5.50 9.72 5.76
N ILE A 370 -5.67 10.12 4.49
CA ILE A 370 -6.33 11.38 4.11
C ILE A 370 -7.81 11.32 4.51
N THR A 371 -8.46 10.20 4.25
CA THR A 371 -9.86 9.95 4.63
C THR A 371 -10.05 10.00 6.14
N ILE A 372 -9.16 9.36 6.89
CA ILE A 372 -9.19 9.42 8.37
C ILE A 372 -9.01 10.85 8.85
N ALA A 373 -8.03 11.58 8.31
CA ALA A 373 -7.77 12.96 8.69
C ALA A 373 -8.94 13.90 8.35
N GLN A 374 -9.59 13.68 7.20
CA GLN A 374 -10.78 14.44 6.80
C GLN A 374 -11.97 14.19 7.75
N SER A 375 -12.25 12.92 8.03
CA SER A 375 -13.31 12.53 8.98
C SER A 375 -13.02 13.07 10.37
N GLY A 376 -11.77 12.97 10.83
CA GLY A 376 -11.33 13.53 12.10
C GLY A 376 -11.42 15.04 12.17
N ALA A 377 -11.06 15.75 11.10
CA ALA A 377 -11.20 17.20 11.02
C ALA A 377 -12.67 17.64 11.09
N ASP A 378 -13.55 16.97 10.35
CA ASP A 378 -15.00 17.24 10.42
C ASP A 378 -15.55 16.99 11.84
N ALA A 379 -15.16 15.88 12.47
CA ALA A 379 -15.56 15.55 13.83
C ALA A 379 -15.01 16.56 14.85
N HIS A 380 -13.78 17.03 14.67
CA HIS A 380 -13.16 18.02 15.53
C HIS A 380 -13.86 19.40 15.43
N LEU A 381 -14.21 19.84 14.22
CA LEU A 381 -14.98 21.07 14.02
C LEU A 381 -16.33 21.01 14.73
N LEU A 382 -17.04 19.89 14.59
CA LEU A 382 -18.33 19.69 15.28
C LEU A 382 -18.14 19.70 16.80
N SER A 383 -17.13 19.00 17.31
CA SER A 383 -16.83 18.96 18.75
C SER A 383 -16.48 20.35 19.30
N ASN A 384 -15.67 21.13 18.56
CA ASN A 384 -15.32 22.51 18.94
C ASN A 384 -16.55 23.40 18.97
N TYR A 385 -17.44 23.29 17.98
CA TYR A 385 -18.69 24.03 17.98
C TYR A 385 -19.54 23.69 19.21
N PHE A 386 -19.73 22.39 19.52
CA PHE A 386 -20.52 21.96 20.66
C PHE A 386 -19.91 22.33 22.03
N ALA A 387 -18.59 22.49 22.09
CA ALA A 387 -17.89 22.94 23.30
C ALA A 387 -17.82 24.46 23.42
N SER A 388 -18.26 25.21 22.41
CA SER A 388 -18.23 26.67 22.42
C SER A 388 -19.24 27.26 23.40
N SER A 389 -19.02 28.51 23.79
CA SER A 389 -19.95 29.28 24.66
C SER A 389 -21.18 29.82 23.92
N LEU A 390 -21.38 29.46 22.66
CA LEU A 390 -22.52 29.91 21.88
C LEU A 390 -23.83 29.31 22.45
N PRO A 391 -24.88 30.10 22.69
CA PRO A 391 -26.18 29.60 23.17
C PRO A 391 -26.77 28.53 22.23
N SER A 392 -26.52 28.65 20.92
CA SER A 392 -26.98 27.68 19.94
C SER A 392 -26.28 26.32 20.09
N ALA A 393 -25.01 26.29 20.46
CA ALA A 393 -24.28 25.06 20.72
C ALA A 393 -24.83 24.27 21.91
N ALA A 394 -25.21 25.00 22.98
CA ALA A 394 -25.82 24.42 24.17
C ALA A 394 -27.23 23.86 23.94
N SER A 395 -27.87 24.18 22.81
CA SER A 395 -29.22 23.69 22.48
C SER A 395 -29.26 22.23 22.00
N PHE A 396 -28.09 21.60 21.72
CA PHE A 396 -28.03 20.24 21.21
C PHE A 396 -27.94 19.22 22.34
N THR A 397 -28.82 18.24 22.31
CA THR A 397 -28.75 17.08 23.20
C THR A 397 -27.65 16.10 22.72
N PRO A 398 -27.13 15.22 23.59
CA PRO A 398 -26.19 14.15 23.18
C PRO A 398 -26.71 13.30 22.03
N ALA A 399 -27.98 12.94 22.00
CA ALA A 399 -28.62 12.18 20.94
C ALA A 399 -28.63 12.95 19.60
N GLN A 400 -28.90 14.25 19.63
CA GLN A 400 -28.85 15.09 18.43
C GLN A 400 -27.42 15.21 17.88
N LYS A 401 -26.42 15.35 18.75
CA LYS A 401 -25.00 15.39 18.35
C LYS A 401 -24.55 14.06 17.67
N ALA A 402 -24.96 12.92 18.22
CA ALA A 402 -24.74 11.61 17.63
C ALA A 402 -25.43 11.51 16.26
N THR A 403 -26.74 11.80 16.18
CA THR A 403 -27.49 11.72 14.91
C THR A 403 -26.90 12.63 13.82
N LEU A 404 -26.54 13.86 14.19
CA LEU A 404 -25.99 14.86 13.28
C LEU A 404 -24.61 14.47 12.75
N SER A 405 -23.79 13.81 13.59
CA SER A 405 -22.47 13.33 13.21
C SER A 405 -22.49 11.97 12.49
N GLY A 406 -23.61 11.23 12.60
CA GLY A 406 -23.75 9.89 12.07
C GLY A 406 -23.13 8.80 12.95
N TYR A 407 -22.41 9.14 14.00
CA TYR A 407 -21.77 8.18 14.90
C TYR A 407 -22.78 7.55 15.87
N ALA A 408 -22.38 6.44 16.46
CA ALA A 408 -23.20 5.71 17.42
C ALA A 408 -23.56 6.53 18.70
N ALA A 409 -22.62 7.38 19.13
CA ALA A 409 -22.74 8.18 20.35
C ALA A 409 -21.91 9.46 20.29
N GLU A 410 -22.22 10.43 21.16
CA GLU A 410 -21.44 11.67 21.28
C GLU A 410 -19.97 11.39 21.64
N ILE A 411 -19.69 10.40 22.49
CA ILE A 411 -18.32 10.05 22.85
C ILE A 411 -17.50 9.58 21.63
N THR A 412 -18.15 8.96 20.67
CA THR A 412 -17.53 8.52 19.41
C THR A 412 -17.15 9.71 18.53
N LEU A 413 -18.01 10.73 18.45
CA LEU A 413 -17.69 11.98 17.76
C LEU A 413 -16.43 12.62 18.35
N VAL A 414 -16.36 12.71 19.68
CA VAL A 414 -15.20 13.25 20.40
C VAL A 414 -13.93 12.44 20.10
N ALA A 415 -14.01 11.11 20.18
CA ALA A 415 -12.88 10.24 19.92
C ALA A 415 -12.34 10.36 18.48
N ASN A 416 -13.25 10.46 17.51
CA ASN A 416 -12.86 10.66 16.10
C ASN A 416 -12.23 12.01 15.84
N GLY A 417 -12.65 13.07 16.53
CA GLY A 417 -12.01 14.37 16.44
C GLY A 417 -10.51 14.35 16.71
N ASN A 418 -10.02 13.36 17.47
CA ASN A 418 -8.59 13.19 17.73
C ASN A 418 -7.79 12.84 16.47
N GLN A 419 -8.40 12.23 15.45
CA GLN A 419 -7.73 11.89 14.20
C GLN A 419 -7.25 13.13 13.43
N MET A 420 -7.80 14.30 13.74
CA MET A 420 -7.29 15.58 13.25
C MET A 420 -5.83 15.84 13.67
N GLY A 421 -5.37 15.25 14.76
CA GLY A 421 -3.97 15.34 15.22
C GLY A 421 -2.94 14.91 14.15
N ARG A 422 -3.35 14.18 13.13
CA ARG A 422 -2.51 13.84 11.95
C ARG A 422 -2.19 15.05 11.07
N THR A 423 -2.91 16.14 11.22
CA THR A 423 -2.78 17.39 10.46
C THR A 423 -2.21 18.55 11.29
N ASP A 424 -2.11 18.37 12.62
CA ASP A 424 -1.60 19.38 13.54
C ASP A 424 -0.08 19.32 13.70
N PRO A 425 0.67 20.34 13.25
CA PRO A 425 2.12 20.33 13.32
C PRO A 425 2.69 20.85 14.65
N VAL A 426 1.85 21.40 15.56
CA VAL A 426 2.32 22.08 16.77
C VAL A 426 2.58 21.06 17.88
N PRO A 427 3.85 20.89 18.33
CA PRO A 427 4.20 19.92 19.35
C PRO A 427 3.48 20.16 20.67
N GLY A 428 3.04 19.07 21.33
CA GLY A 428 2.46 19.12 22.67
C GLY A 428 1.07 19.74 22.78
N ARG A 429 0.46 20.14 21.65
CA ARG A 429 -0.91 20.66 21.68
C ARG A 429 -1.87 19.57 22.09
N THR A 430 -2.67 19.83 23.10
CA THR A 430 -3.84 19.03 23.48
C THR A 430 -5.10 19.73 22.99
N ALA A 431 -5.99 18.98 22.37
CA ALA A 431 -7.28 19.55 22.01
C ALA A 431 -8.07 19.93 23.29
N PRO A 432 -8.61 21.14 23.41
CA PRO A 432 -9.27 21.61 24.63
C PRO A 432 -10.47 20.76 25.05
N THR A 433 -11.08 20.06 24.10
CA THR A 433 -12.30 19.25 24.29
C THR A 433 -12.00 17.78 24.60
N PHE A 434 -10.73 17.35 24.53
CA PHE A 434 -10.34 15.94 24.65
C PHE A 434 -9.31 15.76 25.75
N ALA A 435 -9.77 15.69 27.00
CA ALA A 435 -8.89 15.49 28.14
C ALA A 435 -7.98 14.25 27.92
N GLY A 436 -6.67 14.47 27.92
CA GLY A 436 -5.65 13.42 27.85
C GLY A 436 -5.23 12.97 26.46
N VAL A 437 -5.74 13.56 25.38
CA VAL A 437 -5.28 13.24 24.02
C VAL A 437 -4.49 14.42 23.47
N GLY A 438 -3.19 14.21 23.35
CA GLY A 438 -2.29 15.14 22.70
C GLY A 438 -2.37 15.08 21.18
N ASN A 439 -1.64 15.98 20.52
CA ASN A 439 -1.35 15.88 19.12
C ASN A 439 -0.84 14.46 18.80
N TYR A 440 -1.55 13.73 17.96
CA TYR A 440 -1.30 12.33 17.71
C TYR A 440 0.09 12.08 17.08
N ALA A 441 0.57 13.01 16.26
CA ALA A 441 1.90 12.99 15.67
C ALA A 441 3.01 13.27 16.69
N ALA A 442 2.74 14.06 17.73
CA ALA A 442 3.73 14.49 18.68
C ALA A 442 4.33 13.34 19.52
N ALA A 443 3.61 12.24 19.72
CA ALA A 443 4.09 11.13 20.54
C ALA A 443 5.36 10.49 19.96
N VAL A 444 5.39 10.20 18.66
CA VAL A 444 6.57 9.63 17.98
C VAL A 444 7.63 10.69 17.72
N TRP A 445 7.19 11.85 17.30
CA TRP A 445 8.01 13.00 17.01
C TRP A 445 8.84 13.46 18.23
N ASN A 446 8.19 13.64 19.36
CA ASN A 446 8.83 14.10 20.59
C ASN A 446 9.83 13.07 21.16
N ALA A 447 9.66 11.79 20.87
CA ALA A 447 10.56 10.74 21.35
C ALA A 447 11.87 10.66 20.55
N VAL A 448 11.85 11.04 19.26
CA VAL A 448 12.96 10.75 18.33
C VAL A 448 13.60 12.00 17.76
N VAL A 449 12.82 13.00 17.34
CA VAL A 449 13.33 14.18 16.66
C VAL A 449 13.88 15.19 17.68
N PRO A 450 15.14 15.65 17.57
CA PRO A 450 15.70 16.67 18.45
C PRO A 450 14.88 17.97 18.44
N VAL A 451 14.73 18.61 19.59
CA VAL A 451 13.93 19.85 19.74
C VAL A 451 14.33 20.94 18.74
N SER A 452 15.63 21.11 18.50
CA SER A 452 16.15 22.10 17.56
C SER A 452 15.73 21.89 16.11
N LEU A 453 15.30 20.69 15.76
CA LEU A 453 14.85 20.34 14.40
C LEU A 453 13.33 20.33 14.25
N ARG A 454 12.57 20.59 15.32
CA ARG A 454 11.10 20.58 15.29
C ARG A 454 10.55 21.93 14.89
N TYR A 455 9.48 21.90 14.10
CA TYR A 455 8.62 23.06 13.93
C TYR A 455 8.00 23.44 15.28
N ASP A 456 8.18 24.67 15.69
CA ASP A 456 7.55 25.22 16.91
C ASP A 456 7.29 26.71 16.73
N PRO A 457 6.04 27.12 16.42
CA PRO A 457 5.69 28.52 16.26
C PRO A 457 5.64 29.26 17.60
N ASN A 458 5.63 28.54 18.74
CA ASN A 458 5.53 29.10 20.09
C ASN A 458 6.91 29.21 20.80
N ALA A 459 7.96 28.71 20.16
CA ALA A 459 9.32 28.85 20.69
C ALA A 459 9.78 30.30 20.69
N SER A 460 10.83 30.64 21.46
CA SER A 460 11.44 31.94 21.44
C SER A 460 12.92 31.84 21.08
N PRO A 461 13.33 32.24 19.86
CA PRO A 461 12.49 32.67 18.72
C PRO A 461 11.69 31.50 18.10
N PRO A 462 10.58 31.79 17.39
CA PRO A 462 9.82 30.76 16.69
C PRO A 462 10.65 30.00 15.66
N ASN A 463 10.48 28.67 15.60
CA ASN A 463 11.13 27.81 14.62
C ASN A 463 10.19 27.42 13.49
N PHE A 464 9.95 28.31 12.53
CA PHE A 464 9.11 28.05 11.34
C PHE A 464 9.81 27.13 10.31
N ALA A 465 11.14 27.03 10.35
CA ALA A 465 11.93 26.17 9.45
C ALA A 465 12.02 24.72 9.93
N GLY A 466 11.60 24.44 11.16
CA GLY A 466 11.62 23.12 11.74
C GLY A 466 10.71 22.14 10.99
N ALA A 467 11.01 20.87 11.14
CA ALA A 467 10.29 19.78 10.52
C ALA A 467 8.85 19.68 11.08
N ARG A 468 7.86 19.54 10.24
CA ARG A 468 6.43 19.43 10.57
C ARG A 468 5.95 17.99 10.40
N PRO A 469 5.36 17.38 11.44
CA PRO A 469 5.01 15.95 11.41
C PRO A 469 3.61 15.67 10.85
N THR A 470 3.07 16.51 9.99
CA THR A 470 1.74 16.26 9.42
C THR A 470 1.80 15.30 8.24
N ILE A 471 0.70 14.62 7.96
CA ILE A 471 0.57 13.77 6.77
C ILE A 471 0.80 14.57 5.47
N PHE A 472 0.54 15.87 5.47
CA PHE A 472 0.76 16.75 4.32
C PHE A 472 2.23 17.11 4.16
N ASP A 473 2.92 17.40 5.25
CA ASP A 473 4.34 17.75 5.23
C ASP A 473 5.21 16.52 4.93
N ILE A 474 4.87 15.35 5.48
CA ILE A 474 5.53 14.08 5.17
C ILE A 474 5.30 13.69 3.72
N GLY A 475 4.08 13.89 3.20
CA GLY A 475 3.72 13.61 1.81
C GLY A 475 4.02 14.76 0.84
N SER A 476 4.79 15.77 1.24
CA SER A 476 5.02 16.97 0.42
C SER A 476 5.78 16.72 -0.88
N ASN A 477 6.54 15.60 -0.97
CA ASN A 477 7.11 15.11 -2.22
C ASN A 477 6.04 14.78 -3.28
N VAL A 478 4.82 14.45 -2.85
CA VAL A 478 3.67 14.19 -3.71
C VAL A 478 2.75 15.41 -3.80
N TYR A 479 2.30 15.92 -2.65
CA TYR A 479 1.32 17.03 -2.63
C TYR A 479 1.91 18.35 -3.15
N GLY A 480 3.24 18.49 -3.11
CA GLY A 480 3.93 19.75 -3.36
C GLY A 480 4.01 20.64 -2.12
N LYS A 481 4.79 21.71 -2.23
CA LYS A 481 4.99 22.71 -1.17
C LYS A 481 4.50 24.07 -1.60
N GLY A 482 4.06 24.86 -0.63
CA GLY A 482 3.68 26.26 -0.80
C GLY A 482 4.23 27.12 0.33
N PRO A 483 4.13 28.45 0.23
CA PRO A 483 4.54 29.34 1.30
C PRO A 483 3.84 29.00 2.61
N ASN A 484 4.56 29.11 3.73
CA ASN A 484 3.96 29.03 5.04
C ASN A 484 3.29 30.38 5.39
N PRO A 485 1.94 30.46 5.41
CA PRO A 485 1.25 31.73 5.63
C PRO A 485 1.42 32.25 7.08
N LEU A 486 1.89 31.41 8.00
CA LEU A 486 2.11 31.77 9.41
C LEU A 486 3.56 32.21 9.68
N ASP A 487 4.46 32.09 8.70
CA ASP A 487 5.82 32.61 8.78
C ASP A 487 5.88 34.07 8.31
N PRO A 488 6.05 35.06 9.21
CA PRO A 488 6.08 36.47 8.82
C PRO A 488 7.30 36.84 7.96
N SER A 489 8.34 35.99 7.94
CA SER A 489 9.50 36.19 7.06
C SER A 489 9.24 35.81 5.61
N GLY A 490 8.22 35.00 5.32
CA GLY A 490 7.89 34.46 4.02
C GLY A 490 8.91 33.50 3.44
N LYS A 491 9.86 33.02 4.25
CA LYS A 491 10.99 32.18 3.78
C LYS A 491 10.76 30.69 3.88
N THR A 492 9.78 30.25 4.70
CA THR A 492 9.52 28.82 4.90
C THR A 492 8.39 28.31 4.02
N THR A 493 8.44 27.03 3.70
CA THR A 493 7.41 26.35 2.93
C THR A 493 6.84 25.17 3.73
N ILE A 494 5.57 24.84 3.45
CA ILE A 494 4.84 23.72 4.06
C ILE A 494 4.20 22.84 2.99
N GLY A 495 3.87 21.60 3.35
CA GLY A 495 3.11 20.71 2.46
C GLY A 495 1.73 21.29 2.13
N LEU A 496 1.34 21.22 0.87
CA LEU A 496 -0.01 21.62 0.42
C LEU A 496 -1.05 20.67 0.99
N ARG A 497 -2.23 21.20 1.36
CA ARG A 497 -3.27 20.47 2.09
C ARG A 497 -4.43 20.09 1.20
N THR A 498 -4.95 18.87 1.40
CA THR A 498 -6.11 18.35 0.65
C THR A 498 -7.44 18.58 1.35
N TYR A 499 -7.43 18.92 2.66
CA TYR A 499 -8.65 19.10 3.42
C TYR A 499 -9.45 20.31 2.95
N ASP A 500 -10.75 20.09 2.67
CA ASP A 500 -11.72 21.11 2.23
C ASP A 500 -13.06 20.86 2.92
N ASN A 501 -13.70 21.92 3.42
CA ASN A 501 -15.07 21.84 3.93
C ASN A 501 -15.98 22.95 3.41
N VAL A 502 -15.60 23.59 2.31
CA VAL A 502 -16.44 24.60 1.64
C VAL A 502 -17.70 23.93 1.08
N GLY A 503 -18.84 24.48 1.37
CA GLY A 503 -20.15 23.98 0.90
C GLY A 503 -20.68 22.76 1.66
N VAL A 504 -19.92 22.17 2.59
CA VAL A 504 -20.39 21.03 3.38
C VAL A 504 -21.50 21.45 4.35
N GLN A 505 -22.67 20.84 4.21
CA GLN A 505 -23.86 21.10 5.01
C GLN A 505 -23.92 20.14 6.21
N TYR A 506 -23.16 20.41 7.27
CA TYR A 506 -23.15 19.52 8.44
C TYR A 506 -24.53 19.35 9.02
N GLY A 507 -24.98 18.11 9.23
CA GLY A 507 -26.27 17.76 9.80
C GLY A 507 -27.45 17.84 8.84
N LEU A 508 -27.25 17.87 7.52
CA LEU A 508 -28.33 17.91 6.52
C LEU A 508 -29.31 16.75 6.70
N SER A 509 -28.81 15.51 6.89
CA SER A 509 -29.67 14.35 7.12
C SER A 509 -30.49 14.48 8.42
N ALA A 510 -29.87 14.99 9.48
CA ALA A 510 -30.55 15.23 10.77
C ALA A 510 -31.65 16.31 10.66
N LEU A 511 -31.40 17.37 9.88
CA LEU A 511 -32.41 18.34 9.53
C LEU A 511 -33.58 17.70 8.78
N ASN A 512 -33.26 16.94 7.72
CA ASN A 512 -34.26 16.33 6.84
C ASN A 512 -35.07 15.22 7.50
N SER A 513 -34.58 14.62 8.59
CA SER A 513 -35.32 13.68 9.43
C SER A 513 -36.10 14.36 10.57
N GLY A 514 -35.93 15.67 10.76
CA GLY A 514 -36.55 16.41 11.87
C GLY A 514 -35.85 16.20 13.21
N ALA A 515 -34.67 15.56 13.25
CA ALA A 515 -33.94 15.36 14.48
C ALA A 515 -33.35 16.66 15.05
N ILE A 516 -33.09 17.64 14.19
CA ILE A 516 -32.68 18.99 14.57
C ILE A 516 -33.58 20.02 13.89
N THR A 517 -33.67 21.20 14.47
CA THR A 517 -34.47 22.31 13.92
C THR A 517 -33.73 23.08 12.84
N VAL A 518 -34.46 23.84 12.00
CA VAL A 518 -33.88 24.77 11.02
C VAL A 518 -32.88 25.73 11.66
N THR A 519 -33.25 26.30 12.82
CA THR A 519 -32.39 27.22 13.58
C THR A 519 -31.08 26.55 13.99
N GLN A 520 -31.15 25.35 14.58
CA GLN A 520 -29.95 24.58 14.96
C GLN A 520 -29.04 24.31 13.76
N PHE A 521 -29.62 23.91 12.62
CA PHE A 521 -28.87 23.65 11.39
C PHE A 521 -28.17 24.91 10.85
N LEU A 522 -28.87 26.03 10.78
CA LEU A 522 -28.32 27.29 10.30
C LEU A 522 -27.25 27.83 11.26
N ASP A 523 -27.46 27.75 12.57
CA ASP A 523 -26.48 28.19 13.58
C ASP A 523 -25.20 27.35 13.53
N LEU A 524 -25.34 26.04 13.47
CA LEU A 524 -24.19 25.13 13.31
C LEU A 524 -23.36 25.50 12.10
N ASN A 525 -23.99 25.55 10.92
CA ASN A 525 -23.26 25.78 9.66
C ASN A 525 -22.70 27.20 9.54
N ALA A 526 -23.26 28.18 10.23
CA ALA A 526 -22.72 29.53 10.33
C ALA A 526 -21.44 29.61 11.19
N ASN A 527 -21.31 28.74 12.20
CA ASN A 527 -20.29 28.88 13.25
C ASN A 527 -19.29 27.73 13.33
N VAL A 528 -19.46 26.64 12.57
CA VAL A 528 -18.56 25.48 12.64
C VAL A 528 -17.14 25.79 12.11
N GLY A 529 -16.98 26.79 11.23
CA GLY A 529 -15.68 27.29 10.75
C GLY A 529 -14.85 26.27 9.98
N GLY A 530 -13.53 26.40 10.11
CA GLY A 530 -12.51 25.58 9.50
C GLY A 530 -11.19 25.63 10.29
N PHE A 531 -10.08 25.30 9.62
CA PHE A 531 -8.73 25.30 10.21
C PHE A 531 -7.76 26.10 9.35
N ASP A 532 -6.80 26.74 9.99
CA ASP A 532 -5.59 27.26 9.33
C ASP A 532 -4.55 26.14 9.10
N THR A 533 -3.37 26.51 8.60
CA THR A 533 -2.30 25.56 8.27
C THR A 533 -1.59 24.95 9.50
N ASP A 534 -1.78 25.49 10.68
CA ASP A 534 -1.34 24.92 11.96
C ASP A 534 -2.50 24.28 12.73
N SER A 535 -3.60 24.01 12.05
CA SER A 535 -4.78 23.38 12.62
C SER A 535 -5.42 24.17 13.76
N ASN A 536 -5.24 25.50 13.78
CA ASN A 536 -5.99 26.36 14.64
C ASN A 536 -7.41 26.56 14.08
N PRO A 537 -8.46 26.50 14.91
CA PRO A 537 -9.82 26.84 14.47
C PRO A 537 -9.91 28.27 13.94
N VAL A 538 -10.55 28.45 12.79
CA VAL A 538 -10.82 29.74 12.17
C VAL A 538 -12.30 29.85 11.79
N VAL A 539 -12.81 31.08 11.68
CA VAL A 539 -14.22 31.32 11.34
C VAL A 539 -14.57 30.90 9.91
N SER A 540 -13.61 31.08 8.98
CA SER A 540 -13.80 30.69 7.58
C SER A 540 -13.70 29.19 7.37
N ARG A 541 -14.45 28.66 6.39
CA ARG A 541 -14.26 27.27 5.93
C ARG A 541 -12.87 27.08 5.35
N THR A 542 -12.31 25.89 5.56
CA THR A 542 -11.00 25.51 4.98
C THR A 542 -11.15 25.25 3.49
N VAL A 543 -10.21 25.77 2.70
CA VAL A 543 -10.12 25.57 1.25
C VAL A 543 -8.97 24.62 0.95
N GLY A 544 -9.29 23.44 0.44
CA GLY A 544 -8.29 22.44 -0.02
C GLY A 544 -7.61 22.89 -1.30
N ASN A 545 -6.29 22.64 -1.38
CA ASN A 545 -5.51 22.96 -2.58
C ASN A 545 -5.84 21.98 -3.71
N ALA A 546 -6.25 22.51 -4.87
CA ALA A 546 -6.73 21.70 -5.99
C ALA A 546 -5.63 20.82 -6.59
N ASP A 547 -4.38 21.31 -6.66
CA ASP A 547 -3.24 20.54 -7.19
C ASP A 547 -2.82 19.42 -6.24
N ALA A 548 -2.83 19.67 -4.93
CA ALA A 548 -2.59 18.63 -3.93
C ALA A 548 -3.66 17.53 -3.99
N ILE A 549 -4.93 17.90 -4.19
CA ILE A 549 -6.04 16.96 -4.36
C ILE A 549 -5.86 16.12 -5.64
N LEU A 550 -5.48 16.75 -6.75
CA LEU A 550 -5.16 16.05 -8.00
C LEU A 550 -4.06 15.02 -7.79
N ARG A 551 -2.96 15.43 -7.16
CA ARG A 551 -1.82 14.56 -6.89
C ARG A 551 -2.15 13.45 -5.89
N ALA A 552 -2.98 13.71 -4.88
CA ALA A 552 -3.47 12.69 -3.95
C ALA A 552 -4.21 11.56 -4.69
N ASN A 553 -5.08 11.92 -5.65
CA ASN A 553 -5.78 10.96 -6.50
C ASN A 553 -4.82 10.19 -7.41
N GLN A 554 -3.99 10.90 -8.15
CA GLN A 554 -3.07 10.30 -9.12
C GLN A 554 -2.04 9.39 -8.48
N SER A 555 -1.54 9.72 -7.29
CA SER A 555 -0.55 8.92 -6.57
C SER A 555 -1.12 7.69 -5.91
N GLY A 556 -2.42 7.66 -5.62
CA GLY A 556 -3.04 6.64 -4.78
C GLY A 556 -2.90 6.87 -3.28
N LEU A 557 -2.39 8.05 -2.84
CA LEU A 557 -2.43 8.44 -1.43
C LEU A 557 -3.87 8.70 -0.95
N LEU A 558 -4.78 9.05 -1.87
CA LEU A 558 -6.21 8.77 -1.73
C LEU A 558 -6.48 7.44 -2.44
N LEU A 559 -6.83 6.39 -1.70
CA LEU A 559 -7.07 5.05 -2.26
C LEU A 559 -8.13 5.10 -3.36
N HIS A 560 -7.80 4.57 -4.54
CA HIS A 560 -8.73 4.49 -5.66
C HIS A 560 -9.37 3.11 -5.80
N GLY A 561 -8.59 2.03 -5.61
CA GLY A 561 -9.05 0.64 -5.72
C GLY A 561 -9.12 0.08 -7.14
N GLY A 562 -8.69 0.84 -8.15
CA GLY A 562 -8.72 0.45 -9.57
C GLY A 562 -7.35 0.23 -10.19
N GLY A 563 -6.30 0.30 -9.38
CA GLY A 563 -4.94 -0.08 -9.77
C GLY A 563 -4.69 -1.57 -9.59
N GLY A 564 -3.58 -1.92 -8.95
CA GLY A 564 -3.21 -3.32 -8.70
C GLY A 564 -4.19 -4.08 -7.81
N LEU A 565 -4.88 -3.39 -6.90
CA LEU A 565 -5.93 -4.00 -6.04
C LEU A 565 -7.03 -4.69 -6.83
N SER A 566 -7.33 -4.22 -8.03
CA SER A 566 -8.34 -4.86 -8.90
C SER A 566 -8.01 -6.31 -9.23
N SER A 567 -6.76 -6.71 -9.13
CA SER A 567 -6.22 -7.98 -9.63
C SER A 567 -5.69 -8.91 -8.54
N ILE A 568 -5.93 -8.61 -7.27
CA ILE A 568 -5.55 -9.47 -6.14
C ILE A 568 -6.75 -9.80 -5.27
N PRO A 569 -6.80 -10.96 -4.59
CA PRO A 569 -7.79 -11.25 -3.58
C PRO A 569 -7.55 -10.41 -2.33
N ILE A 570 -8.63 -9.94 -1.72
CA ILE A 570 -8.62 -9.17 -0.48
C ILE A 570 -9.56 -9.86 0.52
N LEU A 571 -9.03 -10.25 1.67
CA LEU A 571 -9.84 -10.68 2.81
C LEU A 571 -9.66 -9.65 3.93
N ASP A 572 -10.73 -8.93 4.18
CA ASP A 572 -10.80 -7.84 5.16
C ASP A 572 -11.57 -8.31 6.38
N VAL A 573 -10.90 -8.35 7.51
CA VAL A 573 -11.45 -8.86 8.76
C VAL A 573 -11.68 -7.71 9.73
N SER A 574 -12.95 -7.45 10.06
CA SER A 574 -13.29 -6.44 11.06
C SER A 574 -13.54 -7.11 12.41
N ASN A 575 -12.57 -7.01 13.30
CA ASN A 575 -12.60 -7.57 14.65
C ASN A 575 -12.71 -6.51 15.77
N ILE A 576 -12.88 -5.24 15.40
CA ILE A 576 -13.00 -4.13 16.34
C ILE A 576 -14.46 -3.68 16.42
N TYR A 577 -14.97 -3.59 17.64
CA TYR A 577 -16.35 -3.24 17.97
C TYR A 577 -16.38 -2.22 19.07
N GLY A 578 -17.56 -1.68 19.34
CA GLY A 578 -17.80 -0.66 20.33
C GLY A 578 -17.74 0.73 19.72
N GLU A 579 -18.43 0.88 18.58
CA GLU A 579 -18.61 2.20 17.96
C GLU A 579 -19.41 3.17 18.84
N ASP A 580 -20.04 2.68 19.90
CA ASP A 580 -20.69 3.45 20.97
C ASP A 580 -19.75 3.85 22.12
N THR A 581 -18.47 3.52 21.99
CA THR A 581 -17.41 3.86 22.93
C THR A 581 -16.44 4.90 22.36
N SER A 582 -15.29 5.09 22.97
CA SER A 582 -14.24 6.00 22.48
C SER A 582 -13.34 5.39 21.38
N ASN A 583 -13.76 4.34 20.72
CA ASN A 583 -13.01 3.72 19.63
C ASN A 583 -13.14 4.55 18.35
N TYR A 584 -12.06 4.62 17.58
CA TYR A 584 -11.98 5.32 16.29
C TYR A 584 -11.80 4.40 15.10
N HIS A 585 -11.77 3.06 15.29
CA HIS A 585 -11.83 2.09 14.20
C HIS A 585 -13.30 1.80 13.90
N MET A 586 -13.79 2.43 12.84
CA MET A 586 -15.21 2.40 12.50
C MET A 586 -15.49 1.39 11.40
N GLN A 587 -16.66 0.73 11.48
CA GLN A 587 -17.06 -0.24 10.45
C GLN A 587 -17.21 0.41 9.07
N TRP A 588 -17.68 1.69 9.00
CA TRP A 588 -17.86 2.38 7.72
C TRP A 588 -16.57 2.46 6.89
N GLU A 589 -15.40 2.46 7.51
CA GLU A 589 -14.11 2.57 6.84
C GLU A 589 -13.78 1.32 6.02
N HIS A 590 -14.11 0.13 6.54
CA HIS A 590 -14.08 -1.13 5.81
C HIS A 590 -14.99 -1.09 4.57
N PHE A 591 -16.23 -0.62 4.76
CA PHE A 591 -17.19 -0.48 3.67
C PHE A 591 -16.75 0.56 2.65
N ALA A 592 -16.13 1.66 3.08
CA ALA A 592 -15.60 2.70 2.19
C ALA A 592 -14.47 2.15 1.30
N ALA A 593 -13.54 1.37 1.86
CA ALA A 593 -12.47 0.74 1.10
C ALA A 593 -13.04 -0.19 0.00
N ARG A 594 -13.99 -1.07 0.36
CA ARG A 594 -14.65 -1.96 -0.62
C ARG A 594 -15.47 -1.18 -1.66
N GLU A 595 -16.16 -0.13 -1.23
CA GLU A 595 -16.96 0.72 -2.14
C GLU A 595 -16.10 1.37 -3.22
N ARG A 596 -14.87 1.79 -2.89
CA ARG A 596 -13.92 2.32 -3.87
C ARG A 596 -13.51 1.27 -4.90
N VAL A 597 -13.23 0.03 -4.47
CA VAL A 597 -12.96 -1.08 -5.38
C VAL A 597 -14.16 -1.34 -6.29
N LEU A 598 -15.39 -1.31 -5.74
CA LEU A 598 -16.63 -1.43 -6.50
C LEU A 598 -16.78 -0.33 -7.55
N GLN A 599 -16.61 0.94 -7.15
CA GLN A 599 -16.74 2.10 -8.05
C GLN A 599 -15.72 2.08 -9.18
N ALA A 600 -14.48 1.69 -8.86
CA ALA A 600 -13.40 1.69 -9.83
C ALA A 600 -13.51 0.57 -10.86
N ASN A 601 -14.12 -0.58 -10.51
CA ASN A 601 -14.08 -1.82 -11.30
C ASN A 601 -15.47 -2.33 -11.73
N GLY A 602 -16.57 -1.69 -11.30
CA GLY A 602 -17.94 -2.14 -11.54
C GLY A 602 -18.40 -3.30 -10.65
N ASN A 603 -17.49 -3.99 -9.99
CA ASN A 603 -17.75 -4.98 -8.95
C ASN A 603 -16.56 -5.06 -7.96
N ALA A 604 -16.78 -5.66 -6.79
CA ALA A 604 -15.77 -5.93 -5.78
C ALA A 604 -15.71 -7.44 -5.46
N ASP A 605 -15.83 -8.30 -6.45
CA ASP A 605 -15.91 -9.76 -6.27
C ASP A 605 -14.60 -10.37 -5.79
N ASN A 606 -13.50 -9.63 -5.89
CA ASN A 606 -12.20 -9.96 -5.31
C ASN A 606 -12.03 -9.49 -3.87
N TYR A 607 -13.05 -8.87 -3.24
CA TYR A 607 -12.99 -8.30 -1.89
C TYR A 607 -14.03 -8.98 -1.01
N VAL A 608 -13.59 -9.78 -0.05
CA VAL A 608 -14.43 -10.47 0.93
C VAL A 608 -14.30 -9.79 2.28
N MET A 609 -15.42 -9.56 2.95
CA MET A 609 -15.47 -8.95 4.28
C MET A 609 -15.98 -9.94 5.32
N TRP A 610 -15.22 -10.10 6.39
CA TRP A 610 -15.63 -10.83 7.59
C TRP A 610 -15.75 -9.86 8.77
N ARG A 611 -16.91 -9.85 9.42
CA ARG A 611 -17.14 -9.04 10.64
C ARG A 611 -17.38 -9.94 11.85
N GLY A 612 -17.06 -9.44 13.01
CA GLY A 612 -17.40 -10.12 14.23
C GLY A 612 -16.35 -11.11 14.67
N GLY A 613 -16.67 -11.67 15.77
CA GLY A 613 -15.84 -12.56 16.54
C GLY A 613 -16.16 -12.37 18.01
N PRO A 614 -15.69 -13.20 18.92
CA PRO A 614 -15.99 -13.03 20.34
C PRO A 614 -15.50 -11.65 20.81
N GLY A 615 -16.47 -10.82 21.11
CA GLY A 615 -16.33 -9.39 21.33
C GLY A 615 -15.71 -8.98 22.67
N THR A 616 -14.50 -9.40 22.92
CA THR A 616 -13.68 -8.73 23.92
C THR A 616 -12.40 -8.30 23.23
N ALA A 617 -12.18 -7.00 23.12
CA ALA A 617 -10.85 -6.50 22.80
C ALA A 617 -9.82 -7.22 23.65
N PRO A 618 -8.62 -7.56 23.13
CA PRO A 618 -7.57 -8.11 23.93
C PRO A 618 -7.35 -7.24 25.14
N THR A 619 -7.56 -7.77 26.32
CA THR A 619 -7.20 -7.09 27.55
C THR A 619 -5.78 -7.45 27.92
N ALA A 620 -5.10 -6.62 28.73
CA ALA A 620 -3.79 -6.97 29.29
C ALA A 620 -3.80 -8.32 30.04
N ALA A 621 -4.96 -8.75 30.54
CA ALA A 621 -5.15 -10.04 31.20
C ALA A 621 -5.43 -11.21 30.23
N ASN A 622 -5.85 -10.92 28.98
CA ASN A 622 -6.08 -11.93 27.94
C ASN A 622 -5.72 -11.39 26.55
N PRO A 623 -4.41 -11.23 26.26
CA PRO A 623 -3.94 -10.67 25.00
C PRO A 623 -4.20 -11.57 23.77
N ASN A 624 -4.56 -12.85 24.01
CA ASN A 624 -4.78 -13.86 22.97
C ASN A 624 -6.24 -14.33 22.90
N ALA A 625 -7.16 -13.57 23.48
CA ALA A 625 -8.59 -13.88 23.39
C ALA A 625 -9.00 -13.93 21.90
N PRO A 626 -10.18 -14.09 21.57
CA PRO A 626 -10.87 -14.44 20.33
C PRO A 626 -10.28 -13.99 19.00
N ILE A 627 -9.45 -12.97 18.94
CA ILE A 627 -8.71 -12.56 17.74
C ILE A 627 -7.88 -13.72 17.14
N ALA A 628 -7.32 -14.58 17.98
CA ALA A 628 -6.51 -15.72 17.52
C ALA A 628 -7.32 -16.74 16.70
N ALA A 629 -8.56 -17.05 17.11
CA ALA A 629 -9.42 -17.98 16.38
C ALA A 629 -9.89 -17.40 15.04
N LEU A 630 -10.26 -16.12 15.01
CA LEU A 630 -10.61 -15.43 13.79
C LEU A 630 -9.43 -15.37 12.83
N SER A 631 -8.24 -15.07 13.33
CA SER A 631 -7.01 -15.04 12.55
C SER A 631 -6.66 -16.41 11.94
N ALA A 632 -6.81 -17.51 12.69
CA ALA A 632 -6.56 -18.85 12.18
C ALA A 632 -7.52 -19.24 11.05
N ASN A 633 -8.81 -18.91 11.19
CA ASN A 633 -9.82 -19.20 10.18
C ASN A 633 -9.59 -18.32 8.92
N SER A 634 -9.29 -17.04 9.09
CA SER A 634 -9.06 -16.13 7.97
C SER A 634 -7.79 -16.50 7.19
N ILE A 635 -6.72 -16.89 7.87
CA ILE A 635 -5.49 -17.36 7.24
C ILE A 635 -5.77 -18.62 6.42
N ALA A 636 -6.44 -19.63 6.98
CA ALA A 636 -6.74 -20.87 6.28
C ALA A 636 -7.64 -20.63 5.04
N ALA A 637 -8.65 -19.79 5.16
CA ALA A 637 -9.51 -19.41 4.04
C ALA A 637 -8.73 -18.66 2.95
N PHE A 638 -7.88 -17.74 3.36
CA PHE A 638 -7.08 -16.94 2.43
C PHE A 638 -6.01 -17.79 1.72
N GLU A 639 -5.31 -18.67 2.44
CA GLU A 639 -4.37 -19.64 1.86
C GLU A 639 -5.05 -20.48 0.78
N LYS A 640 -6.24 -21.01 1.06
CA LYS A 640 -7.02 -21.80 0.12
C LYS A 640 -7.30 -21.01 -1.18
N TRP A 641 -7.62 -19.73 -1.06
CA TRP A 641 -7.84 -18.87 -2.22
C TRP A 641 -6.55 -18.60 -2.99
N MET A 642 -5.47 -18.25 -2.30
CA MET A 642 -4.16 -18.01 -2.92
C MET A 642 -3.62 -19.23 -3.64
N GLU A 643 -3.75 -20.44 -3.06
CA GLU A 643 -3.32 -21.69 -3.70
C GLU A 643 -4.13 -22.01 -4.95
N ALA A 644 -5.45 -21.77 -4.93
CA ALA A 644 -6.30 -21.99 -6.09
C ALA A 644 -5.92 -21.04 -7.25
N ILE A 645 -5.63 -19.77 -6.94
CA ILE A 645 -5.12 -18.80 -7.94
C ILE A 645 -3.76 -19.24 -8.48
N ALA A 646 -2.84 -19.64 -7.61
CA ALA A 646 -1.49 -20.06 -8.01
C ALA A 646 -1.48 -21.33 -8.86
N ALA A 647 -2.46 -22.22 -8.67
CA ALA A 647 -2.65 -23.43 -9.47
C ALA A 647 -3.22 -23.14 -10.87
N ASP A 648 -3.90 -22.01 -11.07
CA ASP A 648 -4.52 -21.63 -12.35
C ASP A 648 -3.47 -21.14 -13.35
N LYS A 649 -3.09 -22.01 -14.29
CA LYS A 649 -2.09 -21.73 -15.34
C LYS A 649 -2.68 -21.23 -16.65
N THR A 650 -3.98 -20.88 -16.70
CA THR A 650 -4.59 -20.30 -17.89
C THR A 650 -3.98 -18.95 -18.25
N ALA A 651 -4.15 -18.53 -19.49
CA ALA A 651 -3.68 -17.22 -19.97
C ALA A 651 -4.65 -16.07 -19.66
N ASP A 652 -5.72 -16.33 -18.89
CA ASP A 652 -6.73 -15.33 -18.56
C ASP A 652 -6.14 -14.17 -17.73
N ALA A 653 -6.81 -13.03 -17.80
CA ALA A 653 -6.45 -11.86 -16.99
C ALA A 653 -6.46 -12.19 -15.48
N GLN A 654 -5.52 -11.63 -14.73
CA GLN A 654 -5.33 -11.97 -13.31
C GLN A 654 -6.62 -11.75 -12.48
N ARG A 655 -7.36 -10.64 -12.74
CA ARG A 655 -8.65 -10.40 -12.07
C ARG A 655 -9.64 -11.54 -12.29
N THR A 656 -9.73 -12.05 -13.54
CA THR A 656 -10.61 -13.18 -13.86
C THR A 656 -10.22 -14.43 -13.09
N LYS A 657 -8.91 -14.73 -12.97
CA LYS A 657 -8.44 -15.85 -12.17
C LYS A 657 -8.76 -15.68 -10.69
N VAL A 658 -8.56 -14.49 -10.14
CA VAL A 658 -8.86 -14.19 -8.73
C VAL A 658 -10.33 -14.45 -8.41
N ILE A 659 -11.24 -13.95 -9.24
CA ILE A 659 -12.69 -14.09 -9.03
C ILE A 659 -13.13 -15.56 -9.22
N ARG A 660 -12.68 -16.20 -10.30
CA ARG A 660 -13.06 -17.59 -10.63
C ARG A 660 -12.59 -18.60 -9.60
N ASN A 661 -11.40 -18.41 -9.06
CA ASN A 661 -10.77 -19.34 -8.13
C ASN A 661 -11.08 -19.03 -6.66
N ARG A 662 -12.02 -18.12 -6.38
CA ARG A 662 -12.48 -17.89 -5.00
C ARG A 662 -13.21 -19.15 -4.51
N PRO A 663 -12.76 -19.77 -3.41
CA PRO A 663 -13.46 -20.93 -2.86
C PRO A 663 -14.91 -20.59 -2.46
N ALA A 664 -15.84 -21.52 -2.66
CA ALA A 664 -17.27 -21.26 -2.40
C ALA A 664 -17.57 -20.95 -0.93
N ASP A 665 -16.73 -21.42 -0.01
CA ASP A 665 -16.81 -21.16 1.42
C ASP A 665 -16.07 -19.87 1.87
N VAL A 666 -15.35 -19.22 0.95
CA VAL A 666 -14.73 -17.90 1.18
C VAL A 666 -15.67 -16.81 0.66
N THR A 667 -16.66 -16.49 1.44
CA THR A 667 -17.73 -15.52 1.11
C THR A 667 -17.84 -14.46 2.20
N ASP A 668 -18.53 -13.38 1.91
CA ASP A 668 -18.89 -12.39 2.92
C ASP A 668 -19.62 -13.05 4.10
N GLY A 669 -19.37 -12.57 5.31
CA GLY A 669 -20.06 -13.07 6.48
C GLY A 669 -19.69 -12.37 7.78
N CYS A 670 -20.28 -12.85 8.85
CA CYS A 670 -19.92 -12.43 10.18
C CYS A 670 -19.89 -13.63 11.13
N PHE A 671 -19.21 -13.45 12.26
CA PHE A 671 -19.23 -14.43 13.35
C PHE A 671 -20.23 -13.98 14.42
N ASP A 672 -20.97 -14.90 15.01
CA ASP A 672 -21.87 -14.59 16.10
C ASP A 672 -21.10 -14.30 17.41
N LYS A 673 -21.84 -13.90 18.46
CA LYS A 673 -21.29 -13.55 19.79
C LYS A 673 -21.20 -14.75 20.75
N SER A 674 -21.33 -15.98 20.26
CA SER A 674 -21.24 -17.17 21.09
C SER A 674 -19.80 -17.44 21.56
N THR A 675 -19.64 -18.26 22.61
CA THR A 675 -18.32 -18.65 23.14
C THR A 675 -17.46 -19.37 22.10
N VAL A 676 -18.10 -20.13 21.20
CA VAL A 676 -17.49 -20.73 20.01
C VAL A 676 -18.18 -20.12 18.79
N PRO A 677 -17.64 -19.00 18.27
CA PRO A 677 -18.33 -18.23 17.24
C PRO A 677 -18.64 -19.03 15.99
N GLN A 678 -19.88 -18.94 15.54
CA GLN A 678 -20.33 -19.58 14.31
C GLN A 678 -20.32 -18.57 13.18
N PHE A 679 -19.85 -19.00 12.00
CA PHE A 679 -19.85 -18.18 10.81
C PHE A 679 -21.25 -18.12 10.18
N ILE A 680 -21.70 -16.89 9.95
CA ILE A 680 -22.97 -16.59 9.29
C ILE A 680 -22.63 -16.04 7.90
N ALA A 681 -22.84 -16.85 6.85
CA ALA A 681 -22.63 -16.46 5.48
C ALA A 681 -23.71 -15.46 5.05
N GLU A 682 -23.38 -14.19 4.94
CA GLU A 682 -24.31 -13.12 4.60
C GLU A 682 -23.55 -11.98 3.92
N LYS A 683 -24.09 -11.48 2.81
CA LYS A 683 -23.52 -10.32 2.11
C LYS A 683 -23.43 -9.14 3.07
N GLN A 684 -22.24 -8.59 3.19
CA GLN A 684 -21.99 -7.50 4.12
C GLN A 684 -22.50 -6.18 3.55
N THR A 685 -23.33 -5.50 4.33
CA THR A 685 -23.87 -4.17 4.04
C THR A 685 -23.72 -3.26 5.27
N MET A 686 -23.63 -1.96 5.05
CA MET A 686 -23.58 -0.99 6.13
C MET A 686 -25.00 -0.76 6.71
N GLY A 687 -25.13 -0.71 8.03
CA GLY A 687 -26.38 -0.42 8.72
C GLY A 687 -26.45 -1.01 10.12
N THR A 688 -27.57 -0.72 10.80
CA THR A 688 -27.87 -1.17 12.17
C THR A 688 -29.00 -2.22 12.22
N SER A 689 -29.57 -2.55 11.07
CA SER A 689 -30.72 -3.46 10.93
C SER A 689 -30.75 -4.05 9.52
N GLY A 690 -31.77 -4.86 9.22
CA GLY A 690 -32.02 -5.41 7.87
C GLY A 690 -31.26 -6.69 7.57
N SER A 691 -30.27 -7.07 8.36
CA SER A 691 -29.52 -8.32 8.24
C SER A 691 -29.10 -8.84 9.61
N GLN A 692 -28.82 -10.14 9.72
CA GLN A 692 -28.36 -10.73 10.98
C GLN A 692 -27.01 -10.14 11.40
N CYS A 693 -26.09 -9.98 10.44
CA CYS A 693 -24.78 -9.38 10.71
C CYS A 693 -24.89 -7.91 11.15
N ASN A 694 -25.81 -7.13 10.59
CA ASN A 694 -26.02 -5.74 11.04
C ASN A 694 -26.64 -5.64 12.43
N ILE A 695 -27.48 -6.58 12.83
CA ILE A 695 -28.03 -6.64 14.19
C ILE A 695 -26.93 -7.02 15.20
N LEU A 696 -26.08 -7.99 14.87
CA LEU A 696 -24.98 -8.42 15.72
C LEU A 696 -23.87 -7.35 15.82
N TRP A 697 -23.51 -6.75 14.69
CA TRP A 697 -22.38 -5.87 14.49
C TRP A 697 -22.83 -4.61 13.74
N PRO A 698 -23.53 -3.68 14.40
CA PRO A 698 -24.03 -2.47 13.75
C PRO A 698 -22.88 -1.61 13.25
N SER A 699 -23.10 -0.95 12.12
CA SER A 699 -22.20 0.02 11.52
C SER A 699 -22.90 1.36 11.36
N TYR A 700 -22.20 2.43 11.69
CA TYR A 700 -22.73 3.78 11.75
C TYR A 700 -22.11 4.65 10.66
N ARG A 701 -22.67 5.83 10.47
CA ARG A 701 -22.26 6.79 9.44
C ARG A 701 -21.18 7.74 10.00
N PHE A 702 -20.85 8.77 9.26
CA PHE A 702 -19.85 9.78 9.62
C PHE A 702 -20.29 11.17 9.15
N PRO A 703 -19.69 12.27 9.67
CA PRO A 703 -20.22 13.63 9.47
C PRO A 703 -20.44 14.03 8.02
N ARG A 704 -19.51 13.66 7.13
CA ARG A 704 -19.64 14.02 5.72
C ARG A 704 -20.74 13.22 5.00
N MET A 705 -20.97 11.99 5.41
CA MET A 705 -22.08 11.20 4.91
C MET A 705 -23.43 11.76 5.40
N GLU A 706 -23.49 12.28 6.63
CA GLU A 706 -24.68 13.01 7.15
C GLU A 706 -24.89 14.36 6.45
N ALA A 707 -23.87 14.92 5.83
CA ALA A 707 -23.96 16.09 4.97
C ALA A 707 -24.33 15.75 3.51
N GLY A 708 -24.64 14.47 3.20
CA GLY A 708 -25.02 14.00 1.87
C GLY A 708 -23.87 13.39 1.06
N GLY A 709 -22.67 13.27 1.62
CA GLY A 709 -21.50 12.70 0.96
C GLY A 709 -21.60 11.16 0.74
N PRO A 710 -20.82 10.60 -0.19
CA PRO A 710 -20.85 9.18 -0.50
C PRO A 710 -20.15 8.32 0.58
N LEU A 711 -20.57 7.07 0.71
CA LEU A 711 -19.91 6.07 1.58
C LEU A 711 -18.43 5.90 1.25
N ALA A 712 -18.06 5.94 -0.01
CA ALA A 712 -16.66 5.83 -0.45
C ALA A 712 -15.73 6.88 0.17
N SER A 713 -16.25 8.00 0.69
CA SER A 713 -15.50 9.09 1.32
C SER A 713 -14.26 9.54 0.52
N ASN A 714 -14.34 9.45 -0.82
CA ASN A 714 -13.27 9.78 -1.77
C ASN A 714 -13.47 11.16 -2.42
N ASN A 715 -14.42 11.95 -1.92
CA ASN A 715 -14.67 13.31 -2.37
C ASN A 715 -13.99 14.31 -1.40
N LEU A 716 -12.72 14.63 -1.66
CA LEU A 716 -11.94 15.52 -0.81
C LEU A 716 -12.42 16.97 -0.87
N LYS A 717 -12.86 17.42 -2.05
CA LYS A 717 -13.41 18.74 -2.34
C LYS A 717 -14.59 18.58 -3.29
N CYS A 718 -15.78 18.93 -2.84
CA CYS A 718 -16.97 18.81 -3.67
C CYS A 718 -17.03 19.87 -4.77
N GLN A 719 -17.69 19.54 -5.88
CA GLN A 719 -18.21 20.57 -6.80
C GLN A 719 -19.39 21.27 -6.12
N LEU A 720 -19.50 22.57 -6.31
CA LEU A 720 -20.57 23.34 -5.69
C LEU A 720 -21.75 23.48 -6.66
N LYS A 721 -22.97 23.51 -6.07
CA LYS A 721 -24.21 23.88 -6.76
C LYS A 721 -24.90 25.02 -5.99
N PRO A 722 -25.75 25.82 -6.64
CA PRO A 722 -26.60 26.75 -5.90
C PRO A 722 -27.43 26.04 -4.84
N VAL A 723 -27.78 26.75 -3.76
CA VAL A 723 -28.74 26.25 -2.78
C VAL A 723 -30.07 25.96 -3.46
N ASP A 724 -30.48 24.69 -3.40
CA ASP A 724 -31.74 24.19 -3.98
C ASP A 724 -32.70 23.75 -2.86
N LEU A 725 -33.93 24.26 -2.89
CA LEU A 725 -34.96 23.89 -1.90
C LEU A 725 -35.30 22.41 -1.94
N ALA A 726 -35.10 21.72 -3.05
CA ALA A 726 -35.34 20.28 -3.18
C ALA A 726 -34.41 19.44 -2.29
N ASP A 727 -33.27 19.96 -1.85
CA ASP A 727 -32.38 19.27 -0.92
C ASP A 727 -32.94 19.22 0.53
N TYR A 728 -33.93 20.02 0.85
CA TYR A 728 -34.47 20.16 2.20
C TYR A 728 -35.90 19.59 2.28
N LYS A 729 -36.08 18.58 3.16
CA LYS A 729 -37.40 17.98 3.42
C LYS A 729 -38.22 18.74 4.48
N VAL A 730 -37.74 19.89 4.92
CA VAL A 730 -38.37 20.80 5.86
C VAL A 730 -38.72 22.12 5.17
N THR A 731 -39.74 22.80 5.67
CA THR A 731 -40.11 24.11 5.12
C THR A 731 -39.13 25.17 5.61
N LEU A 732 -38.43 25.81 4.67
CA LEU A 732 -37.60 26.99 4.93
C LEU A 732 -38.42 28.26 4.59
N ASN A 733 -38.54 29.19 5.50
CA ASN A 733 -39.11 30.48 5.22
C ASN A 733 -38.14 31.41 4.47
N ALA A 734 -38.58 32.59 4.03
CA ALA A 734 -37.73 33.50 3.26
C ALA A 734 -36.49 34.00 4.04
N ALA A 735 -36.59 34.15 5.35
CA ALA A 735 -35.47 34.55 6.21
C ALA A 735 -34.45 33.42 6.37
N ASP A 736 -34.91 32.17 6.57
CA ASP A 736 -34.07 30.98 6.63
C ASP A 736 -33.27 30.79 5.33
N LEU A 737 -33.94 30.93 4.19
CA LEU A 737 -33.35 30.81 2.89
C LEU A 737 -32.32 31.93 2.62
N SER A 738 -32.59 33.14 3.01
CA SER A 738 -31.65 34.25 2.92
C SER A 738 -30.41 34.01 3.77
N ARG A 739 -30.59 33.54 5.00
CA ARG A 739 -29.52 33.19 5.92
C ARG A 739 -28.66 32.02 5.37
N LEU A 740 -29.29 30.99 4.81
CA LEU A 740 -28.63 29.85 4.22
C LEU A 740 -27.72 30.27 3.06
N ARG A 741 -28.18 31.17 2.18
CA ARG A 741 -27.37 31.73 1.10
C ARG A 741 -26.20 32.58 1.60
N THR A 742 -26.37 33.24 2.74
CA THR A 742 -25.29 34.01 3.41
C THR A 742 -24.24 33.06 3.99
N ILE A 743 -24.64 31.91 4.56
CA ILE A 743 -23.73 30.89 5.08
C ILE A 743 -22.95 30.23 3.94
N PHE A 744 -23.57 29.99 2.80
CA PHE A 744 -22.97 29.31 1.64
C PHE A 744 -22.97 30.24 0.39
N PRO A 745 -22.17 31.33 0.39
CA PRO A 745 -22.20 32.31 -0.70
C PRO A 745 -21.73 31.74 -2.05
N GLY A 746 -20.87 30.70 -2.01
CA GLY A 746 -20.40 29.97 -3.20
C GLY A 746 -21.31 28.78 -3.58
N GLY A 747 -22.34 28.48 -2.78
CA GLY A 747 -23.18 27.32 -2.95
C GLY A 747 -22.84 26.18 -1.99
N VAL A 748 -23.54 25.06 -2.17
CA VAL A 748 -23.44 23.86 -1.34
C VAL A 748 -22.86 22.69 -2.14
N CYS A 749 -22.34 21.67 -1.47
CA CYS A 749 -21.76 20.49 -2.11
C CYS A 749 -22.79 19.77 -3.00
N ASP A 750 -22.40 19.51 -4.24
CA ASP A 750 -23.10 18.61 -5.16
C ASP A 750 -22.43 17.24 -5.13
N PHE A 751 -22.83 16.39 -4.19
CA PHE A 751 -22.29 15.03 -4.06
C PHE A 751 -22.83 14.04 -5.11
N SER A 752 -23.71 14.46 -6.01
CA SER A 752 -24.08 13.67 -7.19
C SER A 752 -22.98 13.65 -8.24
N LYS A 753 -21.98 14.53 -8.10
CA LYS A 753 -20.82 14.64 -8.98
C LYS A 753 -19.56 14.12 -8.31
N PRO A 754 -18.60 13.63 -9.09
CA PRO A 754 -17.25 13.35 -8.57
C PRO A 754 -16.65 14.59 -7.90
N GLY A 755 -15.76 14.40 -6.95
CA GLY A 755 -15.00 15.47 -6.35
C GLY A 755 -14.17 16.25 -7.37
N VAL A 756 -13.80 17.48 -7.02
CA VAL A 756 -12.88 18.30 -7.83
C VAL A 756 -11.57 17.52 -8.01
N ASN A 757 -11.11 17.41 -9.25
CA ASN A 757 -9.89 16.71 -9.62
C ASN A 757 -9.89 15.20 -9.25
N PHE A 758 -11.06 14.59 -9.05
CA PHE A 758 -11.15 13.15 -8.91
C PHE A 758 -10.71 12.46 -10.21
N THR A 759 -9.75 11.56 -10.11
CA THR A 759 -9.19 10.83 -11.26
C THR A 759 -8.65 9.47 -10.82
N LYS A 760 -8.31 8.63 -11.80
CA LYS A 760 -7.72 7.30 -11.56
C LYS A 760 -6.31 7.42 -11.01
N VAL A 761 -5.91 6.45 -10.21
CA VAL A 761 -4.51 6.29 -9.79
C VAL A 761 -3.63 5.98 -11.01
N VAL A 762 -2.44 6.56 -11.00
CA VAL A 762 -1.38 6.23 -11.96
C VAL A 762 -0.40 5.30 -11.24
N PRO A 763 -0.27 4.03 -11.67
CA PRO A 763 0.62 3.09 -11.00
C PRO A 763 2.07 3.58 -10.97
N TRP A 764 2.74 3.36 -9.84
CA TRP A 764 4.15 3.71 -9.63
C TRP A 764 5.08 2.67 -10.26
N ALA A 765 4.89 2.36 -11.55
CA ALA A 765 5.74 1.42 -12.27
C ALA A 765 7.17 1.94 -12.41
N SER A 766 7.31 3.24 -12.66
CA SER A 766 8.58 3.95 -12.55
C SER A 766 8.31 5.40 -12.20
N PHE A 767 9.08 5.92 -11.30
CA PHE A 767 9.07 7.32 -10.93
C PHE A 767 10.51 7.83 -11.01
N GLY A 768 10.74 8.96 -11.65
CA GLY A 768 12.09 9.47 -11.84
C GLY A 768 12.59 9.34 -13.29
N PRO A 769 13.90 9.30 -13.53
CA PRO A 769 14.50 9.54 -14.85
C PRO A 769 14.11 8.56 -15.95
N SER A 770 13.52 7.42 -15.60
CA SER A 770 13.12 6.39 -16.57
C SER A 770 11.91 6.74 -17.45
N LYS A 771 11.24 7.87 -17.24
CA LYS A 771 10.24 8.46 -18.13
C LYS A 771 8.89 7.73 -18.27
N VAL A 772 8.62 6.70 -17.46
CA VAL A 772 7.40 5.90 -17.62
C VAL A 772 6.22 6.48 -16.84
N ASN A 773 6.45 7.16 -15.71
CA ASN A 773 5.43 7.89 -14.99
C ASN A 773 5.87 9.33 -14.72
N LEU A 774 5.43 10.25 -15.57
CA LEU A 774 5.78 11.67 -15.49
C LEU A 774 4.79 12.51 -14.69
N VAL A 775 3.81 11.90 -14.06
CA VAL A 775 2.81 12.62 -13.25
C VAL A 775 3.47 13.31 -12.07
N PHE A 776 4.50 12.66 -11.51
CA PHE A 776 5.27 13.18 -10.40
C PHE A 776 6.74 13.29 -10.78
N ASP A 777 7.17 14.48 -11.08
CA ASP A 777 8.60 14.78 -11.23
C ASP A 777 9.12 15.32 -9.90
N VAL A 778 9.80 14.45 -9.15
CA VAL A 778 10.32 14.76 -7.81
C VAL A 778 11.45 15.78 -7.83
N THR A 779 11.97 16.10 -9.00
CA THR A 779 13.03 17.10 -9.16
C THR A 779 12.48 18.50 -9.34
N LYS A 780 11.17 18.67 -9.51
CA LYS A 780 10.50 19.96 -9.71
C LYS A 780 9.73 20.43 -8.49
#